data_7445c5b2420bbaa39fb307abc989bd0e
#
_entry.id   7445c5b2420bbaa39fb307abc989bd0e
#
_cell.length_a   1.000
_cell.length_b   1.000
_cell.length_c   1.000
_cell.angle_alpha   90.00
_cell.angle_beta   90.00
_cell.angle_gamma   90.00
#
_symmetry.space_group_name_H-M   'P 1'
#
loop_
_entity.id
_entity.type
_entity.pdbx_description
1 polymer ?
#
loop_
_entity_poly.entity_id
_entity_poly.type
_entity_poly.pdbx_seq_one_letter_code
_entity_poly.pdbx_strand_id
1 'polypeptide(L)'
;MGFLEKIFGNYSEKEIKKIKPIVAKIEALGPQYENLSDEELRGKTQEFKDRLAKGETLDDILPEAYAVVREAASRPNVLNMKHFPVQLMGGIVMHQGRIAEMRTGEGKTLVATLPAYLNALEGKGVHVVTVNDYLAQRDSDWMGEVFRFLGLSVGCILNGMDNNERRAAYACDITYGTNNEFGFDYLRDNMVVRKENMVQRDLHYAIIDEVDSVLIDEARTPLIISGSGSKSTDLYRVADLFVKKLKKGRILNEDEAMNALLKEEIQEEGDFVLDEKAKSVVLTQEGVAKAEKYFSVDNLSDPENLELQHYINNALKANYNMHLDKDYVIHEGEIVIVDEFTGRMMPGRRYSDGLHQAIEAKENVQVRRESKTLATITFQNYFNKYAKKCGMTGTAKTEEEEFRNIYGMDVVEIPTNRPIQRKDLDDVVYRTEAGKFRAVVRDIIAAHEKGQPVLVGTVTIEKSETLSKLLKMEGVKHQVLNAKYHAQEAEIVALAGQMGAVTIATNMAGRGTDIKLGEGVAELGGLKIIGTERHESRRIDNQLRGRAGRQGDPGESRFYISLEDDLMRLFGSEKTMKLVDAMGMTEDEPIEAGMLSKAIENAQKKVEGNNFAIRKHLLEYDQVMNEQREIIYGERKRVLYGENLRDSIVGMIGAVVERTVDAHMSDDQLPEEWDMAAFSESLSAIIPVGKVNIKDEALPQMTKDKLKETLTKLGNQLYEMKEKEIGQGQAEGEERMRELERVVMLRVIDQKWMDHIDDMDQMRQGIGLHAYAQRDPLTEYKFAAYDMFEEMSNHIQEDTLKILYRVRIQTEVKQEEPPKQMFTNKDDSAVKQPKKRADEKNRQKRPLPLRQRQEV
;
A
#
# COMPACT_ATOMS: atom_id res chain seq x y z
N MET A 1 15.39 -24.74 -17.89
CA MET A 1 15.47 -24.12 -19.23
C MET A 1 15.00 -25.10 -20.28
N GLY A 2 13.92 -24.80 -20.99
CA GLY A 2 13.35 -25.65 -22.01
C GLY A 2 14.27 -25.76 -23.23
N PHE A 3 14.18 -26.86 -23.96
CA PHE A 3 14.96 -27.10 -25.20
C PHE A 3 14.78 -25.98 -26.25
N LEU A 4 13.61 -25.37 -26.28
CA LEU A 4 13.25 -24.24 -27.17
C LEU A 4 13.98 -22.93 -26.75
N GLU A 5 14.17 -22.68 -25.45
CA GLU A 5 14.91 -21.50 -24.96
C GLU A 5 16.37 -21.54 -25.32
N LYS A 6 16.99 -22.73 -25.39
CA LYS A 6 18.37 -22.90 -25.83
C LYS A 6 18.57 -22.60 -27.34
N ILE A 7 17.50 -22.76 -28.16
CA ILE A 7 17.59 -22.54 -29.62
C ILE A 7 17.22 -21.11 -29.99
N PHE A 8 16.23 -20.53 -29.34
CA PHE A 8 15.67 -19.20 -29.69
C PHE A 8 16.13 -18.05 -28.80
N GLY A 9 16.95 -18.30 -27.78
CA GLY A 9 17.38 -17.32 -26.78
C GLY A 9 16.26 -16.90 -25.84
N ASN A 10 16.61 -16.44 -24.62
CA ASN A 10 15.67 -15.90 -23.65
C ASN A 10 15.07 -14.58 -24.17
N TYR A 11 13.83 -14.27 -23.77
CA TYR A 11 13.15 -13.00 -24.08
C TYR A 11 14.03 -11.79 -23.79
N SER A 12 14.61 -11.73 -22.58
CA SER A 12 15.51 -10.65 -22.17
C SER A 12 16.72 -10.48 -23.08
N GLU A 13 17.33 -11.59 -23.56
CA GLU A 13 18.46 -11.51 -24.49
C GLU A 13 18.10 -10.87 -25.83
N LYS A 14 16.88 -11.15 -26.33
CA LYS A 14 16.39 -10.53 -27.57
C LYS A 14 16.19 -9.03 -27.41
N GLU A 15 15.62 -8.62 -26.28
CA GLU A 15 15.40 -7.19 -25.96
C GLU A 15 16.75 -6.47 -25.78
N ILE A 16 17.68 -7.07 -25.06
CA ILE A 16 19.04 -6.53 -24.89
C ILE A 16 19.74 -6.34 -26.24
N LYS A 17 19.56 -7.28 -27.21
CA LYS A 17 20.13 -7.12 -28.55
C LYS A 17 19.58 -5.88 -29.28
N LYS A 18 18.31 -5.53 -29.08
CA LYS A 18 17.71 -4.31 -29.66
C LYS A 18 18.23 -3.03 -28.99
N ILE A 19 18.54 -3.09 -27.70
CA ILE A 19 19.02 -1.95 -26.91
C ILE A 19 20.51 -1.67 -27.14
N LYS A 20 21.34 -2.69 -27.37
CA LYS A 20 22.78 -2.54 -27.56
C LYS A 20 23.20 -1.47 -28.58
N PRO A 21 22.55 -1.32 -29.75
CA PRO A 21 22.90 -0.25 -30.71
C PRO A 21 22.67 1.15 -30.15
N ILE A 22 21.64 1.33 -29.28
CA ILE A 22 21.37 2.62 -28.63
C ILE A 22 22.48 2.93 -27.62
N VAL A 23 22.86 1.94 -26.81
CA VAL A 23 23.98 2.07 -25.87
C VAL A 23 25.28 2.43 -26.62
N ALA A 24 25.57 1.78 -27.73
CA ALA A 24 26.76 2.11 -28.55
C ALA A 24 26.73 3.57 -29.05
N LYS A 25 25.55 4.10 -29.41
CA LYS A 25 25.40 5.52 -29.77
C LYS A 25 25.71 6.44 -28.59
N ILE A 26 25.17 6.12 -27.39
CA ILE A 26 25.43 6.89 -26.17
C ILE A 26 26.93 6.93 -25.85
N GLU A 27 27.60 5.78 -25.95
CA GLU A 27 29.03 5.69 -25.69
C GLU A 27 29.86 6.47 -26.71
N ALA A 28 29.46 6.43 -27.99
CA ALA A 28 30.13 7.17 -29.07
C ALA A 28 30.04 8.70 -28.90
N LEU A 29 28.98 9.18 -28.22
CA LEU A 29 28.80 10.60 -27.89
C LEU A 29 29.68 11.05 -26.72
N GLY A 30 30.19 10.13 -25.88
CA GLY A 30 30.95 10.44 -24.67
C GLY A 30 32.10 11.45 -24.90
N PRO A 31 33.03 11.23 -25.84
CA PRO A 31 34.13 12.17 -26.06
C PRO A 31 33.71 13.59 -26.44
N GLN A 32 32.52 13.76 -27.03
CA GLN A 32 31.98 15.06 -27.37
C GLN A 32 31.57 15.84 -26.11
N TYR A 33 30.95 15.17 -25.14
CA TYR A 33 30.47 15.80 -23.93
C TYR A 33 31.56 15.94 -22.86
N GLU A 34 32.56 15.08 -22.83
CA GLU A 34 33.72 15.18 -21.94
C GLU A 34 34.47 16.52 -22.09
N ASN A 35 34.47 17.07 -23.30
CA ASN A 35 35.18 18.32 -23.64
C ASN A 35 34.34 19.57 -23.30
N LEU A 36 33.08 19.47 -22.97
CA LEU A 36 32.21 20.60 -22.62
C LEU A 36 32.53 21.14 -21.23
N SER A 37 32.45 22.45 -21.07
CA SER A 37 32.45 23.10 -19.77
C SER A 37 31.17 22.78 -18.99
N ASP A 38 31.17 22.98 -17.67
CA ASP A 38 30.03 22.74 -16.82
C ASP A 38 28.80 23.60 -17.25
N GLU A 39 29.05 24.84 -17.73
CA GLU A 39 27.99 25.72 -18.24
C GLU A 39 27.40 25.24 -19.56
N GLU A 40 28.24 24.77 -20.49
CA GLU A 40 27.80 24.21 -21.77
C GLU A 40 27.03 22.92 -21.57
N LEU A 41 27.47 22.05 -20.63
CA LEU A 41 26.78 20.80 -20.32
C LEU A 41 25.41 21.07 -19.69
N ARG A 42 25.32 22.05 -18.78
CA ARG A 42 24.04 22.51 -18.20
C ARG A 42 23.13 23.11 -19.26
N GLY A 43 23.67 23.86 -20.21
CA GLY A 43 22.90 24.45 -21.31
C GLY A 43 22.19 23.43 -22.20
N LYS A 44 22.66 22.16 -22.23
CA LYS A 44 22.02 21.07 -22.99
C LYS A 44 20.59 20.78 -22.51
N THR A 45 20.30 20.98 -21.24
CA THR A 45 18.95 20.81 -20.69
C THR A 45 17.93 21.74 -21.37
N GLN A 46 18.31 23.04 -21.57
CA GLN A 46 17.42 23.96 -22.27
C GLN A 46 17.33 23.63 -23.76
N GLU A 47 18.43 23.25 -24.38
CA GLU A 47 18.43 22.80 -25.79
C GLU A 47 17.45 21.64 -26.01
N PHE A 48 17.46 20.62 -25.15
CA PHE A 48 16.53 19.50 -25.24
C PHE A 48 15.08 19.92 -25.01
N LYS A 49 14.80 20.77 -24.04
CA LYS A 49 13.44 21.34 -23.84
C LYS A 49 12.95 22.10 -25.08
N ASP A 50 13.83 22.88 -25.74
CA ASP A 50 13.49 23.61 -26.95
C ASP A 50 13.24 22.68 -28.15
N ARG A 51 13.97 21.56 -28.25
CA ARG A 51 13.76 20.52 -29.28
C ARG A 51 12.44 19.79 -29.10
N LEU A 52 12.10 19.42 -27.85
CA LEU A 52 10.81 18.84 -27.51
C LEU A 52 9.66 19.79 -27.84
N ALA A 53 9.81 21.10 -27.56
CA ALA A 53 8.82 22.12 -27.93
C ALA A 53 8.63 22.27 -29.45
N LYS A 54 9.64 21.91 -30.26
CA LYS A 54 9.60 21.87 -31.73
C LYS A 54 9.02 20.57 -32.28
N GLY A 55 8.68 19.58 -31.43
CA GLY A 55 8.02 18.35 -31.81
C GLY A 55 8.93 17.12 -31.94
N GLU A 56 10.20 17.18 -31.51
CA GLU A 56 11.01 15.98 -31.32
C GLU A 56 10.45 15.15 -30.14
N THR A 57 10.65 13.85 -30.16
CA THR A 57 10.21 12.95 -29.10
C THR A 57 11.32 12.69 -28.07
N LEU A 58 10.96 12.16 -26.90
CA LEU A 58 11.94 11.75 -25.88
C LEU A 58 12.89 10.65 -26.43
N ASP A 59 12.37 9.75 -27.29
CA ASP A 59 13.19 8.70 -27.92
C ASP A 59 14.24 9.26 -28.89
N ASP A 60 13.94 10.36 -29.61
CA ASP A 60 14.86 11.00 -30.52
C ASP A 60 16.07 11.59 -29.78
N ILE A 61 15.83 12.25 -28.63
CA ILE A 61 16.87 12.90 -27.84
C ILE A 61 17.54 11.96 -26.81
N LEU A 62 16.98 10.74 -26.56
CA LEU A 62 17.46 9.81 -25.56
C LEU A 62 18.96 9.55 -25.59
N PRO A 63 19.60 9.26 -26.75
CA PRO A 63 21.04 8.98 -26.76
C PRO A 63 21.88 10.17 -26.27
N GLU A 64 21.49 11.37 -26.64
CA GLU A 64 22.21 12.60 -26.27
C GLU A 64 21.96 12.93 -24.80
N ALA A 65 20.70 12.85 -24.35
CA ALA A 65 20.31 13.12 -22.96
C ALA A 65 21.01 12.15 -21.98
N TYR A 66 21.11 10.87 -22.34
CA TYR A 66 21.82 9.88 -21.51
C TYR A 66 23.32 10.10 -21.50
N ALA A 67 23.92 10.54 -22.63
CA ALA A 67 25.31 10.91 -22.66
C ALA A 67 25.62 12.13 -21.76
N VAL A 68 24.71 13.13 -21.75
CA VAL A 68 24.80 14.30 -20.87
C VAL A 68 24.72 13.92 -19.38
N VAL A 69 23.74 13.06 -18.99
CA VAL A 69 23.63 12.59 -17.59
C VAL A 69 24.84 11.76 -17.20
N ARG A 70 25.31 10.88 -18.09
CA ARG A 70 26.50 10.05 -17.85
C ARG A 70 27.74 10.89 -17.61
N GLU A 71 27.93 11.97 -18.38
CA GLU A 71 29.03 12.89 -18.20
C GLU A 71 28.88 13.73 -16.95
N ALA A 72 27.69 14.28 -16.69
CA ALA A 72 27.41 15.06 -15.47
C ALA A 72 27.69 14.24 -14.20
N ALA A 73 27.24 12.99 -14.16
CA ALA A 73 27.48 12.08 -13.02
C ALA A 73 28.97 11.74 -12.85
N SER A 74 29.76 11.73 -13.93
CA SER A 74 31.20 11.43 -13.88
C SER A 74 32.07 12.58 -13.39
N ARG A 75 31.54 13.83 -13.38
CA ARG A 75 32.28 15.00 -12.93
C ARG A 75 32.70 14.88 -11.45
N PRO A 76 33.98 15.23 -11.10
CA PRO A 76 34.49 15.14 -9.72
C PRO A 76 33.72 16.00 -8.71
N ASN A 77 33.14 17.12 -9.17
CA ASN A 77 32.34 18.06 -8.39
C ASN A 77 30.84 17.68 -8.31
N VAL A 78 30.44 16.52 -8.88
CA VAL A 78 29.09 16.00 -8.80
C VAL A 78 29.15 14.65 -8.08
N LEU A 79 29.11 13.51 -8.77
CA LEU A 79 29.15 12.19 -8.11
C LEU A 79 30.49 11.47 -8.26
N ASN A 80 31.32 11.84 -9.23
CA ASN A 80 32.52 11.10 -9.64
C ASN A 80 32.22 9.63 -10.00
N MET A 81 31.05 9.37 -10.61
CA MET A 81 30.56 8.06 -10.99
C MET A 81 30.15 8.03 -12.46
N LYS A 82 30.80 7.19 -13.28
CA LYS A 82 30.42 7.01 -14.67
C LYS A 82 29.57 5.78 -14.86
N HIS A 83 28.39 5.90 -15.48
CA HIS A 83 27.51 4.78 -15.76
C HIS A 83 28.16 3.72 -16.62
N PHE A 84 28.01 2.45 -16.24
CA PHE A 84 28.45 1.30 -17.05
C PHE A 84 27.48 1.04 -18.22
N PRO A 85 27.94 0.35 -19.29
CA PRO A 85 27.05 0.00 -20.40
C PRO A 85 25.80 -0.76 -19.98
N VAL A 86 25.89 -1.66 -19.00
CA VAL A 86 24.75 -2.41 -18.46
C VAL A 86 23.74 -1.50 -17.71
N GLN A 87 24.24 -0.44 -17.08
CA GLN A 87 23.39 0.56 -16.42
C GLN A 87 22.65 1.42 -17.44
N LEU A 88 23.27 1.76 -18.58
CA LEU A 88 22.58 2.43 -19.69
C LEU A 88 21.47 1.54 -20.26
N MET A 89 21.68 0.22 -20.37
CA MET A 89 20.62 -0.73 -20.76
C MET A 89 19.44 -0.69 -19.79
N GLY A 90 19.71 -0.73 -18.49
CA GLY A 90 18.67 -0.61 -17.45
C GLY A 90 17.86 0.69 -17.54
N GLY A 91 18.55 1.83 -17.75
CA GLY A 91 17.90 3.12 -17.94
C GLY A 91 16.98 3.17 -19.17
N ILE A 92 17.39 2.56 -20.30
CA ILE A 92 16.56 2.47 -21.52
C ILE A 92 15.32 1.62 -21.27
N VAL A 93 15.47 0.46 -20.62
CA VAL A 93 14.33 -0.43 -20.27
C VAL A 93 13.32 0.32 -19.39
N MET A 94 13.79 1.06 -18.37
CA MET A 94 12.91 1.86 -17.52
C MET A 94 12.24 3.00 -18.29
N HIS A 95 12.96 3.68 -19.21
CA HIS A 95 12.33 4.68 -20.05
C HIS A 95 11.20 4.11 -20.91
N GLN A 96 11.30 2.84 -21.32
CA GLN A 96 10.27 2.13 -22.10
C GLN A 96 9.04 1.75 -21.25
N GLY A 97 8.96 2.11 -19.96
CA GLY A 97 7.86 1.75 -19.08
C GLY A 97 7.88 0.29 -18.62
N ARG A 98 9.05 -0.32 -18.53
CA ARG A 98 9.26 -1.74 -18.20
C ARG A 98 10.04 -1.90 -16.90
N ILE A 99 10.17 -3.12 -16.41
CA ILE A 99 10.95 -3.43 -15.22
C ILE A 99 12.36 -3.87 -15.62
N ALA A 100 13.36 -3.16 -15.12
CA ALA A 100 14.76 -3.54 -15.24
C ALA A 100 15.15 -4.43 -14.05
N GLU A 101 15.29 -5.74 -14.27
CA GLU A 101 15.84 -6.60 -13.24
C GLU A 101 17.37 -6.50 -13.28
N MET A 102 17.93 -5.81 -12.30
CA MET A 102 19.35 -5.63 -12.08
C MET A 102 19.75 -6.20 -10.73
N ARG A 103 20.74 -7.08 -10.70
CA ARG A 103 21.19 -7.71 -9.46
C ARG A 103 21.52 -6.67 -8.38
N THR A 104 21.38 -7.06 -7.13
CA THR A 104 21.72 -6.19 -6.00
C THR A 104 23.21 -5.79 -6.09
N GLY A 105 23.52 -4.51 -5.85
CA GLY A 105 24.88 -3.98 -5.98
C GLY A 105 25.27 -3.52 -7.38
N GLU A 106 24.41 -3.61 -8.39
CA GLU A 106 24.68 -3.10 -9.76
C GLU A 106 24.43 -1.58 -9.90
N GLY A 107 24.11 -0.86 -8.82
CA GLY A 107 23.96 0.60 -8.82
C GLY A 107 22.65 1.09 -9.42
N LYS A 108 21.53 0.42 -9.11
CA LYS A 108 20.18 0.79 -9.57
C LYS A 108 19.84 2.26 -9.31
N THR A 109 20.19 2.79 -8.14
CA THR A 109 19.95 4.19 -7.77
C THR A 109 20.56 5.17 -8.77
N LEU A 110 21.79 4.89 -9.25
CA LEU A 110 22.44 5.67 -10.28
C LEU A 110 21.76 5.52 -11.63
N VAL A 111 21.29 4.30 -11.97
CA VAL A 111 20.55 4.02 -13.22
C VAL A 111 19.28 4.86 -13.32
N ALA A 112 18.56 5.03 -12.22
CA ALA A 112 17.32 5.82 -12.17
C ALA A 112 17.52 7.28 -12.59
N THR A 113 18.74 7.82 -12.50
CA THR A 113 19.02 9.20 -12.91
C THR A 113 18.82 9.42 -14.42
N LEU A 114 19.04 8.38 -15.23
CA LEU A 114 18.91 8.43 -16.69
C LEU A 114 17.46 8.68 -17.14
N PRO A 115 16.49 7.78 -16.83
CA PRO A 115 15.11 8.00 -17.23
C PRO A 115 14.44 9.14 -16.45
N ALA A 116 14.86 9.44 -15.21
CA ALA A 116 14.34 10.56 -14.44
C ALA A 116 14.66 11.89 -15.14
N TYR A 117 15.91 12.13 -15.51
CA TYR A 117 16.31 13.32 -16.24
C TYR A 117 15.54 13.45 -17.56
N LEU A 118 15.55 12.40 -18.39
CA LEU A 118 14.93 12.44 -19.71
C LEU A 118 13.44 12.77 -19.65
N ASN A 119 12.69 12.12 -18.78
CA ASN A 119 11.25 12.36 -18.68
C ASN A 119 10.92 13.68 -17.94
N ALA A 120 11.81 14.20 -17.09
CA ALA A 120 11.66 15.50 -16.45
C ALA A 120 11.72 16.68 -17.43
N LEU A 121 12.36 16.50 -18.61
CA LEU A 121 12.46 17.53 -19.66
C LEU A 121 11.09 17.96 -20.19
N GLU A 122 10.05 17.12 -20.10
CA GLU A 122 8.67 17.49 -20.46
C GLU A 122 8.01 18.49 -19.50
N GLY A 123 8.58 18.71 -18.31
CA GLY A 123 8.03 19.63 -17.30
C GLY A 123 6.78 19.14 -16.60
N LYS A 124 6.36 17.88 -16.81
CA LYS A 124 5.13 17.30 -16.25
C LYS A 124 5.32 16.67 -14.86
N GLY A 125 6.55 16.55 -14.39
CA GLY A 125 6.94 15.94 -13.13
C GLY A 125 7.23 14.46 -13.21
N VAL A 126 8.29 14.05 -12.49
CA VAL A 126 8.73 12.68 -12.34
C VAL A 126 8.74 12.34 -10.86
N HIS A 127 8.10 11.25 -10.49
CA HIS A 127 8.14 10.72 -9.12
C HIS A 127 9.09 9.54 -9.04
N VAL A 128 10.05 9.60 -8.11
CA VAL A 128 10.94 8.49 -7.78
C VAL A 128 10.48 7.90 -6.46
N VAL A 129 9.92 6.70 -6.54
CA VAL A 129 9.24 6.03 -5.42
C VAL A 129 10.20 5.10 -4.73
N THR A 130 10.35 5.23 -3.42
CA THR A 130 11.18 4.36 -2.57
C THR A 130 10.35 3.70 -1.47
N VAL A 131 10.95 2.75 -0.75
CA VAL A 131 10.23 1.98 0.29
C VAL A 131 10.24 2.63 1.68
N ASN A 132 11.05 3.67 1.92
CA ASN A 132 11.09 4.38 3.20
C ASN A 132 11.68 5.79 3.08
N ASP A 133 11.42 6.64 4.09
CA ASP A 133 11.84 8.04 4.14
C ASP A 133 13.37 8.21 4.13
N TYR A 134 14.11 7.29 4.77
CA TYR A 134 15.57 7.35 4.78
C TYR A 134 16.15 7.24 3.37
N LEU A 135 15.65 6.28 2.58
CA LEU A 135 16.08 6.11 1.19
C LEU A 135 15.63 7.29 0.33
N ALA A 136 14.40 7.78 0.51
CA ALA A 136 13.90 8.94 -0.21
C ALA A 136 14.79 10.17 0.01
N GLN A 137 15.12 10.47 1.26
CA GLN A 137 15.99 11.59 1.62
C GLN A 137 17.42 11.39 1.09
N ARG A 138 18.03 10.23 1.36
CA ARG A 138 19.40 9.91 0.94
C ARG A 138 19.55 10.01 -0.58
N ASP A 139 18.62 9.42 -1.32
CA ASP A 139 18.73 9.33 -2.78
C ASP A 139 18.37 10.67 -3.44
N SER A 140 17.46 11.47 -2.88
CA SER A 140 17.16 12.82 -3.34
C SER A 140 18.34 13.78 -3.12
N ASP A 141 19.06 13.64 -2.00
CA ASP A 141 20.24 14.44 -1.71
C ASP A 141 21.38 14.05 -2.63
N TRP A 142 21.70 12.76 -2.69
CA TRP A 142 22.85 12.21 -3.43
C TRP A 142 22.65 12.27 -4.94
N MET A 143 21.62 11.64 -5.51
CA MET A 143 21.36 11.67 -6.95
C MET A 143 20.87 13.05 -7.42
N GLY A 144 20.24 13.80 -6.53
CA GLY A 144 19.79 15.17 -6.75
C GLY A 144 20.93 16.11 -7.18
N GLU A 145 22.18 15.83 -6.82
CA GLU A 145 23.33 16.60 -7.27
C GLU A 145 23.46 16.63 -8.79
N VAL A 146 23.22 15.49 -9.47
CA VAL A 146 23.25 15.40 -10.93
C VAL A 146 22.16 16.28 -11.56
N PHE A 147 20.95 16.22 -11.03
CA PHE A 147 19.82 16.97 -11.57
C PHE A 147 19.99 18.47 -11.37
N ARG A 148 20.40 18.88 -10.15
CA ARG A 148 20.67 20.29 -9.82
C ARG A 148 21.83 20.84 -10.65
N PHE A 149 22.87 20.02 -10.88
CA PHE A 149 23.98 20.38 -11.76
C PHE A 149 23.48 20.66 -13.19
N LEU A 150 22.56 19.84 -13.69
CA LEU A 150 21.95 19.98 -15.03
C LEU A 150 20.80 21.01 -15.07
N GLY A 151 20.50 21.71 -13.96
CA GLY A 151 19.53 22.80 -13.92
C GLY A 151 18.08 22.35 -13.70
N LEU A 152 17.83 21.12 -13.22
CA LEU A 152 16.51 20.64 -12.82
C LEU A 152 16.33 20.77 -11.31
N SER A 153 15.09 21.04 -10.90
CA SER A 153 14.68 21.12 -9.50
C SER A 153 14.36 19.72 -8.93
N VAL A 154 14.73 19.52 -7.64
CA VAL A 154 14.52 18.24 -6.95
C VAL A 154 13.86 18.51 -5.61
N GLY A 155 12.73 17.84 -5.37
CA GLY A 155 12.00 17.82 -4.11
C GLY A 155 12.04 16.44 -3.47
N CYS A 156 11.75 16.39 -2.16
CA CYS A 156 11.58 15.13 -1.42
C CYS A 156 10.37 15.27 -0.51
N ILE A 157 9.51 14.27 -0.52
CA ILE A 157 8.34 14.15 0.35
C ILE A 157 8.66 13.18 1.47
N LEU A 158 8.55 13.66 2.71
CA LEU A 158 8.79 12.90 3.93
C LEU A 158 7.58 12.97 4.84
N ASN A 159 7.48 12.00 5.74
CA ASN A 159 6.46 12.03 6.78
C ASN A 159 6.59 13.27 7.66
N GLY A 160 5.46 13.85 8.03
CA GLY A 160 5.40 15.02 8.92
C GLY A 160 5.61 16.38 8.25
N MET A 161 5.82 16.45 6.94
CA MET A 161 5.84 17.72 6.18
C MET A 161 4.45 18.36 6.13
N ASP A 162 4.43 19.71 6.20
CA ASP A 162 3.19 20.46 6.01
C ASP A 162 2.78 20.56 4.52
N ASN A 163 1.53 21.00 4.25
CA ASN A 163 1.01 21.07 2.89
C ASN A 163 1.76 22.06 2.00
N ASN A 164 2.37 23.11 2.54
CA ASN A 164 3.11 24.09 1.75
C ASN A 164 4.46 23.51 1.34
N GLU A 165 5.13 22.81 2.26
CA GLU A 165 6.38 22.11 1.98
C GLU A 165 6.15 21.02 0.93
N ARG A 166 5.07 20.20 1.06
CA ARG A 166 4.67 19.19 0.09
C ARG A 166 4.41 19.80 -1.29
N ARG A 167 3.63 20.88 -1.35
CA ARG A 167 3.33 21.58 -2.61
C ARG A 167 4.61 22.09 -3.31
N ALA A 168 5.54 22.64 -2.53
CA ALA A 168 6.83 23.08 -3.07
C ALA A 168 7.65 21.92 -3.62
N ALA A 169 7.65 20.76 -2.93
CA ALA A 169 8.34 19.55 -3.38
C ALA A 169 7.71 18.96 -4.64
N TYR A 170 6.38 18.90 -4.73
CA TYR A 170 5.68 18.42 -5.94
C TYR A 170 5.80 19.39 -7.12
N ALA A 171 6.05 20.67 -6.89
CA ALA A 171 6.29 21.64 -7.96
C ALA A 171 7.66 21.44 -8.65
N CYS A 172 8.60 20.70 -8.05
CA CYS A 172 9.89 20.37 -8.64
C CYS A 172 9.75 19.47 -9.88
N ASP A 173 10.80 19.48 -10.73
CA ASP A 173 10.85 18.61 -11.94
C ASP A 173 10.89 17.12 -11.55
N ILE A 174 11.59 16.79 -10.46
CA ILE A 174 11.74 15.43 -9.94
C ILE A 174 11.42 15.45 -8.45
N THR A 175 10.54 14.54 -8.01
CA THR A 175 10.14 14.44 -6.60
C THR A 175 10.38 13.02 -6.10
N TYR A 176 11.21 12.90 -5.05
CA TYR A 176 11.42 11.67 -4.32
C TYR A 176 10.41 11.53 -3.20
N GLY A 177 10.03 10.30 -2.85
CA GLY A 177 9.15 10.03 -1.72
C GLY A 177 8.86 8.55 -1.58
N THR A 178 8.15 8.19 -0.51
CA THR A 178 7.71 6.81 -0.33
C THR A 178 6.41 6.52 -1.07
N ASN A 179 6.19 5.26 -1.41
CA ASN A 179 4.94 4.78 -2.01
C ASN A 179 3.72 5.18 -1.15
N ASN A 180 3.85 5.14 0.17
CA ASN A 180 2.80 5.49 1.12
C ASN A 180 2.47 6.99 1.05
N GLU A 181 3.47 7.86 1.14
CA GLU A 181 3.27 9.32 1.14
C GLU A 181 2.64 9.80 -0.17
N PHE A 182 3.12 9.31 -1.31
CA PHE A 182 2.50 9.63 -2.61
C PHE A 182 1.03 9.21 -2.68
N GLY A 183 0.72 8.01 -2.21
CA GLY A 183 -0.65 7.51 -2.22
C GLY A 183 -1.56 8.22 -1.21
N PHE A 184 -1.05 8.54 -0.01
CA PHE A 184 -1.83 9.33 0.96
C PHE A 184 -2.04 10.77 0.52
N ASP A 185 -1.07 11.40 -0.13
CA ASP A 185 -1.26 12.73 -0.70
C ASP A 185 -2.32 12.73 -1.80
N TYR A 186 -2.36 11.69 -2.63
CA TYR A 186 -3.44 11.51 -3.60
C TYR A 186 -4.82 11.42 -2.92
N LEU A 187 -4.93 10.64 -1.84
CA LEU A 187 -6.20 10.55 -1.11
C LEU A 187 -6.56 11.89 -0.43
N ARG A 188 -5.59 12.56 0.19
CA ARG A 188 -5.77 13.87 0.83
C ARG A 188 -6.24 14.93 -0.18
N ASP A 189 -5.65 14.97 -1.37
CA ASP A 189 -6.03 15.90 -2.44
C ASP A 189 -7.47 15.70 -2.91
N ASN A 190 -7.98 14.45 -2.86
CA ASN A 190 -9.37 14.16 -3.17
C ASN A 190 -10.35 14.44 -2.01
N MET A 191 -9.86 14.96 -0.87
CA MET A 191 -10.68 15.36 0.28
C MET A 191 -10.62 16.86 0.56
N VAL A 192 -9.82 17.65 -0.17
CA VAL A 192 -9.71 19.10 0.03
C VAL A 192 -10.96 19.82 -0.48
N VAL A 193 -11.36 20.87 0.22
CA VAL A 193 -12.52 21.70 -0.14
C VAL A 193 -12.14 22.95 -0.96
N ARG A 194 -10.86 23.21 -1.17
CA ARG A 194 -10.32 24.32 -1.96
C ARG A 194 -9.18 23.84 -2.84
N LYS A 195 -9.16 24.28 -4.09
CA LYS A 195 -8.14 23.93 -5.09
C LYS A 195 -6.72 24.27 -4.63
N GLU A 196 -6.57 25.41 -3.94
CA GLU A 196 -5.28 25.90 -3.43
C GLU A 196 -4.67 24.96 -2.38
N ASN A 197 -5.48 24.08 -1.79
CA ASN A 197 -5.02 23.11 -0.79
C ASN A 197 -4.52 21.81 -1.41
N MET A 198 -4.72 21.58 -2.70
CA MET A 198 -4.11 20.44 -3.40
C MET A 198 -2.59 20.57 -3.42
N VAL A 199 -1.90 19.45 -3.27
CA VAL A 199 -0.43 19.42 -3.25
C VAL A 199 0.17 18.75 -4.47
N GLN A 200 -0.48 17.71 -5.03
CA GLN A 200 0.00 16.97 -6.19
C GLN A 200 -0.38 17.65 -7.51
N ARG A 201 0.45 17.40 -8.51
CA ARG A 201 0.14 17.61 -9.93
C ARG A 201 -0.46 16.35 -10.54
N ASP A 202 -0.80 16.37 -11.83
CA ASP A 202 -1.21 15.17 -12.56
C ASP A 202 -0.08 14.11 -12.54
N LEU A 203 -0.46 12.84 -12.40
CA LEU A 203 0.46 11.72 -12.26
C LEU A 203 1.01 11.33 -13.64
N HIS A 204 2.22 11.81 -13.96
CA HIS A 204 2.81 11.62 -15.27
C HIS A 204 3.73 10.41 -15.35
N TYR A 205 4.88 10.42 -14.68
CA TYR A 205 5.85 9.32 -14.73
C TYR A 205 6.31 8.90 -13.34
N ALA A 206 6.25 7.58 -13.07
CA ALA A 206 6.75 6.98 -11.85
C ALA A 206 7.92 6.04 -12.12
N ILE A 207 9.01 6.21 -11.39
CA ILE A 207 10.13 5.25 -11.30
C ILE A 207 10.03 4.58 -9.93
N ILE A 208 9.76 3.28 -9.90
CA ILE A 208 9.54 2.55 -8.65
C ILE A 208 10.79 1.74 -8.32
N ASP A 209 11.52 2.17 -7.28
CA ASP A 209 12.64 1.39 -6.74
C ASP A 209 12.13 0.24 -5.88
N GLU A 210 12.84 -0.89 -5.95
CA GLU A 210 12.41 -2.14 -5.30
C GLU A 210 10.93 -2.46 -5.64
N VAL A 211 10.61 -2.43 -6.94
CA VAL A 211 9.25 -2.54 -7.48
C VAL A 211 8.51 -3.78 -6.99
N ASP A 212 9.20 -4.87 -6.74
CA ASP A 212 8.64 -6.10 -6.17
C ASP A 212 8.18 -5.93 -4.72
N SER A 213 8.85 -5.10 -3.91
CA SER A 213 8.35 -4.75 -2.58
C SER A 213 7.09 -3.91 -2.66
N VAL A 214 7.14 -2.84 -3.44
CA VAL A 214 6.06 -1.85 -3.52
C VAL A 214 4.80 -2.44 -4.14
N LEU A 215 4.94 -3.17 -5.28
CA LEU A 215 3.80 -3.62 -6.08
C LEU A 215 3.35 -5.05 -5.80
N ILE A 216 4.13 -5.86 -5.09
CA ILE A 216 3.76 -7.23 -4.72
C ILE A 216 3.59 -7.37 -3.21
N ASP A 217 4.63 -7.09 -2.40
CA ASP A 217 4.59 -7.34 -0.96
C ASP A 217 3.63 -6.39 -0.24
N GLU A 218 3.81 -5.09 -0.42
CA GLU A 218 3.00 -4.06 0.22
C GLU A 218 1.62 -3.91 -0.42
N ALA A 219 1.43 -4.42 -1.62
CA ALA A 219 0.17 -4.32 -2.36
C ALA A 219 -0.94 -5.28 -1.87
N ARG A 220 -0.71 -6.03 -0.79
CA ARG A 220 -1.73 -6.88 -0.13
C ARG A 220 -2.74 -6.06 0.68
N THR A 221 -2.38 -4.86 1.10
CA THR A 221 -3.25 -3.98 1.89
C THR A 221 -3.42 -2.63 1.21
N PRO A 222 -4.65 -2.10 1.11
CA PRO A 222 -4.88 -0.79 0.54
C PRO A 222 -4.34 0.33 1.44
N LEU A 223 -4.21 1.52 0.87
CA LEU A 223 -4.02 2.77 1.61
C LEU A 223 -5.38 3.21 2.13
N ILE A 224 -5.49 3.49 3.43
CA ILE A 224 -6.74 3.90 4.07
C ILE A 224 -6.49 5.15 4.91
N ILE A 225 -7.29 6.19 4.68
CA ILE A 225 -7.42 7.33 5.59
C ILE A 225 -8.67 7.09 6.43
N SER A 226 -8.52 7.11 7.74
CA SER A 226 -9.58 6.86 8.69
C SER A 226 -9.85 8.09 9.56
N GLY A 227 -11.10 8.27 9.95
CA GLY A 227 -11.53 9.26 10.95
C GLY A 227 -12.14 8.58 12.18
N SER A 228 -12.40 9.33 13.26
CA SER A 228 -13.02 8.78 14.45
C SER A 228 -14.50 8.40 14.22
N GLY A 229 -14.82 7.13 14.43
CA GLY A 229 -16.19 6.61 14.37
C GLY A 229 -16.98 6.84 15.66
N SER A 230 -18.25 6.48 15.62
CA SER A 230 -19.22 6.70 16.74
C SER A 230 -19.50 5.45 17.58
N LYS A 231 -18.99 4.26 17.21
CA LYS A 231 -19.35 2.98 17.81
C LYS A 231 -18.74 2.73 19.19
N SER A 232 -19.44 1.93 20.01
CA SER A 232 -19.08 1.61 21.39
C SER A 232 -17.87 0.68 21.47
N THR A 233 -17.00 0.89 22.47
CA THR A 233 -15.80 0.08 22.71
C THR A 233 -16.01 -1.10 23.65
N ASP A 234 -17.16 -1.17 24.35
CA ASP A 234 -17.39 -2.14 25.42
C ASP A 234 -17.63 -3.56 24.90
N LEU A 235 -18.25 -3.72 23.74
CA LEU A 235 -18.56 -5.01 23.15
C LEU A 235 -17.30 -5.82 22.76
N TYR A 236 -16.21 -5.18 22.40
CA TYR A 236 -14.94 -5.87 22.14
C TYR A 236 -14.40 -6.64 23.33
N ARG A 237 -14.50 -6.06 24.54
CA ARG A 237 -14.09 -6.73 25.78
C ARG A 237 -15.00 -7.88 26.13
N VAL A 238 -16.31 -7.73 25.92
CA VAL A 238 -17.28 -8.80 26.18
C VAL A 238 -17.08 -9.96 25.21
N ALA A 239 -16.83 -9.67 23.91
CA ALA A 239 -16.54 -10.67 22.90
C ALA A 239 -15.20 -11.40 23.19
N ASP A 240 -14.17 -10.70 23.63
CA ASP A 240 -12.89 -11.32 24.03
C ASP A 240 -13.07 -12.28 25.22
N LEU A 241 -13.82 -11.89 26.23
CA LEU A 241 -14.14 -12.74 27.39
C LEU A 241 -14.95 -13.98 27.00
N PHE A 242 -15.82 -13.87 26.01
CA PHE A 242 -16.58 -14.99 25.47
C PHE A 242 -15.66 -15.96 24.72
N VAL A 243 -14.88 -15.45 23.77
CA VAL A 243 -13.99 -16.24 22.92
C VAL A 243 -12.96 -17.04 23.73
N LYS A 244 -12.42 -16.47 24.80
CA LYS A 244 -11.50 -17.16 25.72
C LYS A 244 -12.11 -18.38 26.44
N LYS A 245 -13.43 -18.53 26.42
CA LYS A 245 -14.14 -19.70 27.02
C LYS A 245 -14.39 -20.81 26.00
N LEU A 246 -14.17 -20.53 24.69
CA LEU A 246 -14.41 -21.49 23.62
C LEU A 246 -13.30 -22.52 23.52
N LYS A 247 -13.64 -23.71 23.05
CA LYS A 247 -12.69 -24.81 22.82
C LYS A 247 -12.37 -24.95 21.35
N LYS A 248 -11.08 -25.02 21.02
CA LYS A 248 -10.60 -25.25 19.66
C LYS A 248 -11.04 -26.64 19.18
N GLY A 249 -11.67 -26.69 18.00
CA GLY A 249 -12.01 -27.90 17.29
C GLY A 249 -10.88 -28.40 16.41
N ARG A 250 -11.04 -29.55 15.77
CA ARG A 250 -10.12 -30.14 14.81
C ARG A 250 -10.74 -30.10 13.44
N ILE A 251 -9.95 -29.70 12.41
CA ILE A 251 -10.29 -29.95 11.01
C ILE A 251 -10.03 -31.43 10.75
N LEU A 252 -11.02 -32.17 10.26
CA LEU A 252 -10.82 -33.53 9.79
C LEU A 252 -9.93 -33.50 8.53
N ASN A 253 -8.93 -34.40 8.45
CA ASN A 253 -8.08 -34.53 7.26
C ASN A 253 -8.92 -34.89 6.03
N GLU A 254 -8.47 -34.57 4.81
CA GLU A 254 -9.19 -34.83 3.55
C GLU A 254 -9.71 -36.30 3.41
N ASP A 255 -8.96 -37.28 3.92
CA ASP A 255 -9.34 -38.69 3.95
C ASP A 255 -10.47 -39.00 4.97
N GLU A 256 -10.51 -38.25 6.08
CA GLU A 256 -11.58 -38.36 7.09
C GLU A 256 -12.83 -37.58 6.65
N ALA A 257 -12.67 -36.44 5.97
CA ALA A 257 -13.75 -35.69 5.36
C ALA A 257 -14.42 -36.46 4.22
N MET A 258 -13.67 -37.20 3.42
CA MET A 258 -14.21 -38.08 2.35
C MET A 258 -14.97 -39.27 2.92
N ASN A 259 -14.52 -39.84 4.06
CA ASN A 259 -15.26 -40.86 4.80
C ASN A 259 -16.50 -40.33 5.54
N ALA A 260 -16.48 -39.05 5.95
CA ALA A 260 -17.62 -38.37 6.58
C ALA A 260 -18.70 -37.98 5.55
N LEU A 261 -18.30 -37.56 4.34
CA LEU A 261 -19.21 -37.30 3.21
C LEU A 261 -20.05 -38.54 2.81
N LEU A 262 -19.53 -39.74 3.03
CA LEU A 262 -20.24 -41.00 2.83
C LEU A 262 -21.21 -41.36 3.97
N LYS A 263 -21.17 -40.59 5.11
CA LYS A 263 -21.97 -40.87 6.32
C LYS A 263 -22.94 -39.75 6.69
N GLU A 264 -23.24 -38.80 5.81
CA GLU A 264 -24.26 -37.75 5.99
C GLU A 264 -24.16 -36.83 7.23
N GLU A 265 -23.14 -36.95 8.08
CA GLU A 265 -22.95 -36.08 9.24
C GLU A 265 -21.48 -35.70 9.37
N ILE A 266 -21.14 -34.47 9.00
CA ILE A 266 -19.85 -33.85 9.35
C ILE A 266 -19.94 -33.44 10.82
N GLN A 267 -19.49 -34.30 11.75
CA GLN A 267 -19.35 -33.90 13.15
C GLN A 267 -18.10 -33.07 13.30
N GLU A 268 -18.28 -31.76 13.33
CA GLU A 268 -17.26 -30.82 13.78
C GLU A 268 -17.17 -30.92 15.31
N GLU A 269 -16.06 -31.47 15.84
CA GLU A 269 -15.82 -31.46 17.29
C GLU A 269 -15.22 -30.14 17.72
N GLY A 270 -15.87 -29.38 18.64
CA GLY A 270 -15.38 -28.13 19.22
C GLY A 270 -16.21 -26.92 18.87
N ASP A 271 -15.87 -25.76 19.42
CA ASP A 271 -16.67 -24.54 19.31
C ASP A 271 -16.26 -23.66 18.12
N PHE A 272 -15.04 -23.80 17.64
CA PHE A 272 -14.54 -23.08 16.48
C PHE A 272 -13.45 -23.89 15.78
N VAL A 273 -13.31 -23.68 14.48
CA VAL A 273 -12.29 -24.28 13.63
C VAL A 273 -11.27 -23.21 13.22
N LEU A 274 -9.99 -23.54 13.36
CA LEU A 274 -8.87 -22.68 12.95
C LEU A 274 -8.20 -23.28 11.72
N ASP A 275 -8.23 -22.57 10.60
CA ASP A 275 -7.40 -22.86 9.44
C ASP A 275 -6.15 -21.96 9.44
N GLU A 276 -5.04 -22.53 9.89
CA GLU A 276 -3.76 -21.82 9.96
C GLU A 276 -3.21 -21.47 8.57
N LYS A 277 -3.57 -22.23 7.52
CA LYS A 277 -3.13 -22.00 6.12
C LYS A 277 -3.86 -20.81 5.51
N ALA A 278 -5.18 -20.75 5.74
CA ALA A 278 -6.02 -19.65 5.27
C ALA A 278 -6.03 -18.43 6.22
N LYS A 279 -5.36 -18.55 7.39
CA LYS A 279 -5.42 -17.55 8.48
C LYS A 279 -6.88 -17.19 8.82
N SER A 280 -7.78 -18.17 8.83
CA SER A 280 -9.21 -18.00 9.09
C SER A 280 -9.65 -18.76 10.35
N VAL A 281 -10.62 -18.18 11.06
CA VAL A 281 -11.26 -18.80 12.24
C VAL A 281 -12.76 -18.67 12.07
N VAL A 282 -13.48 -19.79 12.20
CA VAL A 282 -14.94 -19.82 12.03
C VAL A 282 -15.56 -20.57 13.20
N LEU A 283 -16.70 -20.05 13.72
CA LEU A 283 -17.50 -20.77 14.70
C LEU A 283 -18.18 -22.00 14.07
N THR A 284 -18.20 -23.10 14.83
CA THR A 284 -19.02 -24.26 14.50
C THR A 284 -20.47 -24.04 14.94
N GLN A 285 -21.38 -24.93 14.57
CA GLN A 285 -22.77 -24.88 15.05
C GLN A 285 -22.86 -24.86 16.58
N GLU A 286 -21.98 -25.63 17.27
CA GLU A 286 -21.92 -25.62 18.74
C GLU A 286 -21.44 -24.27 19.28
N GLY A 287 -20.46 -23.66 18.60
CA GLY A 287 -19.96 -22.34 18.92
C GLY A 287 -21.00 -21.25 18.74
N VAL A 288 -21.78 -21.30 17.66
CA VAL A 288 -22.91 -20.38 17.40
C VAL A 288 -23.97 -20.53 18.50
N ALA A 289 -24.42 -21.75 18.84
CA ALA A 289 -25.40 -21.96 19.91
C ALA A 289 -24.91 -21.46 21.29
N LYS A 290 -23.60 -21.55 21.57
CA LYS A 290 -23.02 -20.98 22.78
C LYS A 290 -22.97 -19.45 22.74
N ALA A 291 -22.72 -18.85 21.57
CA ALA A 291 -22.75 -17.39 21.39
C ALA A 291 -24.16 -16.85 21.60
N GLU A 292 -25.17 -17.44 20.97
CA GLU A 292 -26.57 -17.08 21.12
C GLU A 292 -27.01 -17.12 22.58
N LYS A 293 -26.66 -18.18 23.30
CA LYS A 293 -26.92 -18.30 24.71
C LYS A 293 -26.20 -17.28 25.58
N TYR A 294 -24.94 -16.98 25.28
CA TYR A 294 -24.11 -16.06 26.06
C TYR A 294 -24.57 -14.60 25.91
N PHE A 295 -24.91 -14.21 24.69
CA PHE A 295 -25.37 -12.85 24.37
C PHE A 295 -26.89 -12.69 24.47
N SER A 296 -27.65 -13.78 24.76
CA SER A 296 -29.11 -13.79 24.87
C SER A 296 -29.79 -13.32 23.58
N VAL A 297 -29.32 -13.79 22.41
CA VAL A 297 -29.94 -13.57 21.11
C VAL A 297 -30.54 -14.85 20.59
N ASP A 298 -31.62 -14.77 19.83
CA ASP A 298 -32.34 -15.95 19.32
C ASP A 298 -31.65 -16.58 18.11
N ASN A 299 -31.06 -15.75 17.23
CA ASN A 299 -30.33 -16.20 16.04
C ASN A 299 -29.18 -15.21 15.73
N LEU A 300 -27.94 -15.70 15.79
CA LEU A 300 -26.77 -14.89 15.54
C LEU A 300 -26.67 -14.43 14.08
N SER A 301 -27.33 -15.15 13.15
CA SER A 301 -27.27 -14.84 11.71
C SER A 301 -28.32 -13.82 11.26
N ASP A 302 -29.18 -13.33 12.15
CA ASP A 302 -30.16 -12.31 11.82
C ASP A 302 -29.50 -10.97 11.50
N PRO A 303 -30.02 -10.18 10.56
CA PRO A 303 -29.48 -8.86 10.21
C PRO A 303 -29.26 -7.92 11.39
N GLU A 304 -30.11 -8.00 12.41
CA GLU A 304 -29.98 -7.20 13.64
C GLU A 304 -28.77 -7.59 14.50
N ASN A 305 -28.26 -8.82 14.36
CA ASN A 305 -27.16 -9.39 15.13
C ASN A 305 -25.81 -9.40 14.37
N LEU A 306 -25.76 -8.90 13.13
CA LEU A 306 -24.54 -8.87 12.31
C LEU A 306 -23.39 -8.13 12.99
N GLU A 307 -23.69 -7.06 13.70
CA GLU A 307 -22.69 -6.30 14.45
C GLU A 307 -22.06 -7.15 15.58
N LEU A 308 -22.88 -7.92 16.30
CA LEU A 308 -22.40 -8.84 17.34
C LEU A 308 -21.54 -9.96 16.75
N GLN A 309 -21.97 -10.54 15.63
CA GLN A 309 -21.19 -11.54 14.90
C GLN A 309 -19.83 -10.99 14.48
N HIS A 310 -19.79 -9.75 14.04
CA HIS A 310 -18.55 -9.06 13.68
C HIS A 310 -17.57 -8.94 14.86
N TYR A 311 -18.04 -8.54 16.04
CA TYR A 311 -17.21 -8.49 17.27
C TYR A 311 -16.67 -9.86 17.66
N ILE A 312 -17.49 -10.91 17.59
CA ILE A 312 -17.07 -12.28 17.92
C ILE A 312 -16.00 -12.77 16.93
N ASN A 313 -16.21 -12.56 15.63
CA ASN A 313 -15.24 -12.95 14.60
C ASN A 313 -13.90 -12.23 14.75
N ASN A 314 -13.91 -10.94 15.05
CA ASN A 314 -12.68 -10.19 15.32
C ASN A 314 -11.98 -10.63 16.61
N ALA A 315 -12.73 -10.95 17.66
CA ALA A 315 -12.16 -11.50 18.88
C ALA A 315 -11.53 -12.88 18.67
N LEU A 316 -12.14 -13.74 17.83
CA LEU A 316 -11.56 -15.01 17.41
C LEU A 316 -10.26 -14.82 16.64
N LYS A 317 -10.24 -13.96 15.62
CA LYS A 317 -9.04 -13.61 14.86
C LYS A 317 -7.94 -13.06 15.76
N ALA A 318 -8.26 -12.12 16.63
CA ALA A 318 -7.31 -11.52 17.55
C ALA A 318 -6.66 -12.55 18.48
N ASN A 319 -7.43 -13.50 19.01
CA ASN A 319 -6.94 -14.47 19.99
C ASN A 319 -6.14 -15.61 19.35
N TYR A 320 -6.52 -16.07 18.13
CA TYR A 320 -5.99 -17.31 17.55
C TYR A 320 -5.15 -17.11 16.29
N ASN A 321 -5.31 -16.01 15.55
CA ASN A 321 -4.52 -15.73 14.34
C ASN A 321 -3.47 -14.64 14.52
N MET A 322 -3.61 -13.78 15.56
CA MET A 322 -2.70 -12.66 15.78
C MET A 322 -1.82 -12.92 17.00
N HIS A 323 -0.50 -12.87 16.83
CA HIS A 323 0.47 -13.24 17.85
C HIS A 323 1.35 -12.04 18.24
N LEU A 324 1.56 -11.87 19.55
CA LEU A 324 2.49 -10.90 20.10
C LEU A 324 3.92 -11.20 19.62
N ASP A 325 4.72 -10.18 19.38
CA ASP A 325 6.11 -10.24 18.86
C ASP A 325 6.27 -10.83 17.45
N LYS A 326 5.15 -11.17 16.79
CA LYS A 326 5.12 -11.62 15.40
C LYS A 326 4.32 -10.66 14.53
N ASP A 327 3.04 -10.46 14.85
CA ASP A 327 2.11 -9.63 14.08
C ASP A 327 2.01 -8.21 14.65
N TYR A 328 2.24 -8.07 15.97
CA TYR A 328 2.22 -6.79 16.67
C TYR A 328 3.12 -6.81 17.92
N VAL A 329 3.46 -5.63 18.42
CA VAL A 329 4.17 -5.43 19.70
C VAL A 329 3.40 -4.42 20.55
N ILE A 330 3.61 -4.46 21.87
CA ILE A 330 3.11 -3.43 22.78
C ILE A 330 4.23 -2.43 23.03
N HIS A 331 4.02 -1.19 22.59
CA HIS A 331 4.98 -0.10 22.76
C HIS A 331 4.29 1.09 23.43
N GLU A 332 4.83 1.58 24.54
CA GLU A 332 4.27 2.69 25.33
C GLU A 332 2.79 2.51 25.74
N GLY A 333 2.33 1.26 25.89
CA GLY A 333 0.95 0.93 26.25
C GLY A 333 -0.03 0.94 25.07
N GLU A 334 0.46 0.98 23.84
CA GLU A 334 -0.34 0.90 22.62
C GLU A 334 0.07 -0.32 21.78
N ILE A 335 -0.87 -0.85 21.01
CA ILE A 335 -0.59 -1.89 20.02
C ILE A 335 0.06 -1.24 18.81
N VAL A 336 1.23 -1.73 18.44
CA VAL A 336 1.96 -1.33 17.22
C VAL A 336 2.11 -2.53 16.31
N ILE A 337 1.66 -2.39 15.08
CA ILE A 337 1.76 -3.44 14.06
C ILE A 337 3.22 -3.69 13.71
N VAL A 338 3.58 -4.96 13.52
CA VAL A 338 4.85 -5.36 12.93
C VAL A 338 4.58 -5.81 11.50
N ASP A 339 5.28 -5.21 10.57
CA ASP A 339 5.15 -5.60 9.16
C ASP A 339 5.70 -7.01 8.93
N GLU A 340 4.87 -7.88 8.42
CA GLU A 340 5.19 -9.30 8.20
C GLU A 340 6.38 -9.48 7.24
N PHE A 341 6.58 -8.53 6.30
CA PHE A 341 7.63 -8.62 5.28
C PHE A 341 8.94 -7.98 5.69
N THR A 342 8.86 -6.80 6.27
CA THR A 342 10.06 -6.04 6.66
C THR A 342 10.46 -6.28 8.11
N GLY A 343 9.56 -6.84 8.93
CA GLY A 343 9.74 -6.99 10.37
C GLY A 343 9.84 -5.65 11.11
N ARG A 344 9.37 -4.56 10.50
CA ARG A 344 9.43 -3.20 11.06
C ARG A 344 8.20 -2.89 11.88
N MET A 345 8.37 -2.17 12.97
CA MET A 345 7.24 -1.55 13.68
C MET A 345 6.64 -0.46 12.80
N MET A 346 5.32 -0.41 12.77
CA MET A 346 4.55 0.57 12.02
C MET A 346 3.75 1.46 12.99
N PRO A 347 4.38 2.45 13.63
CA PRO A 347 3.68 3.36 14.53
C PRO A 347 2.61 4.13 13.78
N GLY A 348 1.44 4.31 14.42
CA GLY A 348 0.33 5.03 13.81
C GLY A 348 -0.56 4.19 12.90
N ARG A 349 -0.11 3.02 12.41
CA ARG A 349 -0.95 2.07 11.68
C ARG A 349 -1.87 1.31 12.61
N ARG A 350 -3.08 1.02 12.12
CA ARG A 350 -4.07 0.21 12.81
C ARG A 350 -4.63 -0.85 11.85
N TYR A 351 -4.95 -2.02 12.38
CA TYR A 351 -5.72 -2.99 11.62
C TYR A 351 -7.13 -2.44 11.39
N SER A 352 -7.68 -2.67 10.20
CA SER A 352 -9.04 -2.27 9.81
C SER A 352 -10.11 -3.11 10.49
N ASP A 353 -11.34 -2.73 10.28
CA ASP A 353 -12.56 -3.51 10.55
C ASP A 353 -12.67 -4.01 12.00
N GLY A 354 -12.25 -3.23 12.97
CA GLY A 354 -12.35 -3.59 14.38
C GLY A 354 -11.32 -4.58 14.90
N LEU A 355 -10.47 -5.17 14.04
CA LEU A 355 -9.46 -6.15 14.47
C LEU A 355 -8.44 -5.52 15.44
N HIS A 356 -8.05 -4.26 15.22
CA HIS A 356 -7.13 -3.57 16.13
C HIS A 356 -7.71 -3.44 17.53
N GLN A 357 -8.98 -3.07 17.64
CA GLN A 357 -9.72 -2.97 18.90
C GLN A 357 -9.86 -4.33 19.58
N ALA A 358 -10.07 -5.40 18.80
CA ALA A 358 -10.11 -6.76 19.33
C ALA A 358 -8.74 -7.18 19.91
N ILE A 359 -7.62 -6.77 19.28
CA ILE A 359 -6.27 -6.99 19.81
C ILE A 359 -6.04 -6.12 21.06
N GLU A 360 -6.46 -4.85 21.04
CA GLU A 360 -6.42 -3.99 22.23
C GLU A 360 -7.18 -4.62 23.41
N ALA A 361 -8.35 -5.22 23.17
CA ALA A 361 -9.13 -5.93 24.17
C ALA A 361 -8.42 -7.21 24.67
N LYS A 362 -7.85 -8.01 23.77
CA LYS A 362 -7.08 -9.23 24.06
C LYS A 362 -5.91 -8.95 24.99
N GLU A 363 -5.15 -7.90 24.72
CA GLU A 363 -3.95 -7.50 25.47
C GLU A 363 -4.25 -6.60 26.69
N ASN A 364 -5.54 -6.35 26.98
CA ASN A 364 -6.02 -5.48 28.06
C ASN A 364 -5.46 -4.04 28.01
N VAL A 365 -5.19 -3.53 26.81
CA VAL A 365 -4.83 -2.14 26.58
C VAL A 365 -6.12 -1.30 26.49
N GLN A 366 -5.99 0.02 26.46
CA GLN A 366 -7.15 0.89 26.30
C GLN A 366 -7.76 0.71 24.89
N VAL A 367 -8.96 0.14 24.80
CA VAL A 367 -9.68 0.00 23.53
C VAL A 367 -10.11 1.40 23.07
N ARG A 368 -9.64 1.80 21.89
CA ARG A 368 -10.01 3.07 21.25
C ARG A 368 -11.25 2.87 20.39
N ARG A 369 -11.95 3.98 20.07
CA ARG A 369 -13.13 3.95 19.20
C ARG A 369 -12.75 3.39 17.82
N GLU A 370 -13.69 2.71 17.17
CA GLU A 370 -13.54 2.33 15.78
C GLU A 370 -13.25 3.54 14.90
N SER A 371 -12.47 3.32 13.88
CA SER A 371 -12.20 4.32 12.86
C SER A 371 -13.11 4.07 11.66
N LYS A 372 -13.79 5.12 11.18
CA LYS A 372 -14.54 5.08 9.92
C LYS A 372 -13.58 5.34 8.76
N THR A 373 -13.66 4.56 7.69
CA THR A 373 -12.88 4.79 6.47
C THR A 373 -13.39 6.05 5.78
N LEU A 374 -12.51 7.03 5.59
CA LEU A 374 -12.80 8.28 4.90
C LEU A 374 -12.43 8.19 3.40
N ALA A 375 -11.31 7.57 3.11
CA ALA A 375 -10.84 7.36 1.74
C ALA A 375 -9.94 6.11 1.68
N THR A 376 -9.98 5.39 0.58
CA THR A 376 -9.16 4.21 0.35
C THR A 376 -8.75 4.10 -1.11
N ILE A 377 -7.57 3.51 -1.36
CA ILE A 377 -7.11 3.11 -2.70
C ILE A 377 -6.09 1.98 -2.57
N THR A 378 -6.13 0.99 -3.45
CA THR A 378 -5.08 -0.03 -3.53
C THR A 378 -3.85 0.53 -4.26
N PHE A 379 -2.66 -0.02 -3.95
CA PHE A 379 -1.43 0.34 -4.67
C PHE A 379 -1.55 0.06 -6.16
N GLN A 380 -2.20 -1.05 -6.52
CA GLN A 380 -2.45 -1.42 -7.91
C GLN A 380 -3.18 -0.31 -8.65
N ASN A 381 -4.29 0.15 -8.11
CA ASN A 381 -5.10 1.21 -8.72
C ASN A 381 -4.39 2.55 -8.68
N TYR A 382 -3.67 2.88 -7.60
CA TYR A 382 -2.91 4.12 -7.51
C TYR A 382 -1.81 4.21 -8.58
N PHE A 383 -0.93 3.20 -8.67
CA PHE A 383 0.17 3.24 -9.66
C PHE A 383 -0.32 3.09 -11.10
N ASN A 384 -1.49 2.49 -11.33
CA ASN A 384 -2.09 2.45 -12.66
C ASN A 384 -2.63 3.82 -13.14
N LYS A 385 -2.73 4.83 -12.26
CA LYS A 385 -3.09 6.21 -12.65
C LYS A 385 -1.96 6.99 -13.31
N TYR A 386 -0.71 6.57 -13.13
CA TYR A 386 0.40 7.22 -13.84
C TYR A 386 0.29 6.96 -15.34
N ALA A 387 0.47 8.02 -16.14
CA ALA A 387 0.49 7.91 -17.59
C ALA A 387 1.61 6.97 -18.06
N LYS A 388 2.73 6.95 -17.34
CA LYS A 388 3.88 6.08 -17.58
C LYS A 388 4.46 5.63 -16.24
N LYS A 389 4.83 4.38 -16.13
CA LYS A 389 5.48 3.82 -14.94
C LYS A 389 6.54 2.81 -15.33
N CYS A 390 7.56 2.68 -14.52
CA CYS A 390 8.60 1.67 -14.66
C CYS A 390 9.07 1.20 -13.28
N GLY A 391 9.84 0.14 -13.26
CA GLY A 391 10.38 -0.39 -12.02
C GLY A 391 11.80 -0.90 -12.15
N MET A 392 12.47 -1.01 -11.01
CA MET A 392 13.77 -1.65 -10.89
C MET A 392 13.82 -2.47 -9.60
N THR A 393 14.45 -3.66 -9.69
CA THR A 393 14.72 -4.53 -8.53
C THR A 393 15.76 -5.59 -8.93
N GLY A 394 16.24 -6.37 -7.99
CA GLY A 394 17.11 -7.52 -8.23
C GLY A 394 16.38 -8.85 -8.46
N THR A 395 15.06 -8.88 -8.35
CA THR A 395 14.29 -10.13 -8.16
C THR A 395 12.85 -10.09 -8.71
N ALA A 396 12.62 -9.49 -9.88
CA ALA A 396 11.27 -9.37 -10.45
C ALA A 396 10.83 -10.58 -11.28
N LYS A 397 11.76 -11.34 -11.86
CA LYS A 397 11.48 -12.38 -12.87
C LYS A 397 10.55 -13.47 -12.36
N THR A 398 10.59 -13.79 -11.10
CA THR A 398 9.70 -14.80 -10.49
C THR A 398 8.23 -14.39 -10.52
N GLU A 399 7.94 -13.09 -10.51
CA GLU A 399 6.61 -12.50 -10.47
C GLU A 399 6.25 -11.79 -11.80
N GLU A 400 6.95 -12.09 -12.91
CA GLU A 400 6.73 -11.44 -14.20
C GLU A 400 5.29 -11.54 -14.70
N GLU A 401 4.63 -12.66 -14.45
CA GLU A 401 3.24 -12.87 -14.84
C GLU A 401 2.30 -11.89 -14.13
N GLU A 402 2.51 -11.65 -12.85
CA GLU A 402 1.73 -10.68 -12.07
C GLU A 402 2.00 -9.24 -12.53
N PHE A 403 3.26 -8.86 -12.73
CA PHE A 403 3.60 -7.53 -13.26
C PHE A 403 2.97 -7.25 -14.62
N ARG A 404 2.92 -8.26 -15.49
CA ARG A 404 2.30 -8.12 -16.81
C ARG A 404 0.79 -8.01 -16.72
N ASN A 405 0.15 -8.86 -15.94
CA ASN A 405 -1.32 -8.95 -15.89
C ASN A 405 -1.96 -7.78 -15.14
N ILE A 406 -1.33 -7.29 -14.06
CA ILE A 406 -1.90 -6.25 -13.21
C ILE A 406 -1.41 -4.85 -13.61
N TYR A 407 -0.12 -4.72 -13.90
CA TYR A 407 0.51 -3.41 -14.12
C TYR A 407 0.86 -3.12 -15.58
N GLY A 408 0.74 -4.11 -16.46
CA GLY A 408 1.12 -3.99 -17.88
C GLY A 408 2.63 -3.86 -18.12
N MET A 409 3.45 -4.25 -17.15
CA MET A 409 4.90 -4.17 -17.22
C MET A 409 5.53 -5.54 -17.39
N ASP A 410 6.42 -5.72 -18.36
CA ASP A 410 7.24 -6.91 -18.50
C ASP A 410 8.62 -6.72 -17.85
N VAL A 411 9.30 -7.83 -17.58
CA VAL A 411 10.58 -7.85 -16.90
C VAL A 411 11.71 -8.16 -17.89
N VAL A 412 12.74 -7.30 -17.89
CA VAL A 412 13.95 -7.50 -18.67
C VAL A 412 15.14 -7.70 -17.72
N GLU A 413 15.74 -8.88 -17.77
CA GLU A 413 16.93 -9.21 -17.01
C GLU A 413 18.15 -8.54 -17.64
N ILE A 414 18.78 -7.62 -16.92
CA ILE A 414 20.00 -6.91 -17.35
C ILE A 414 21.22 -7.72 -16.90
N PRO A 415 22.18 -7.97 -17.79
CA PRO A 415 23.41 -8.68 -17.42
C PRO A 415 24.22 -7.91 -16.39
N THR A 416 24.93 -8.63 -15.53
CA THR A 416 25.82 -8.02 -14.53
C THR A 416 27.06 -7.40 -15.20
N ASN A 417 27.58 -6.31 -14.63
CA ASN A 417 28.80 -5.64 -15.11
C ASN A 417 30.04 -6.56 -15.01
N ARG A 418 30.12 -7.32 -13.92
CA ARG A 418 31.16 -8.33 -13.69
C ARG A 418 30.54 -9.70 -13.40
N PRO A 419 31.18 -10.82 -13.78
CA PRO A 419 30.68 -12.15 -13.46
C PRO A 419 30.52 -12.36 -11.95
N ILE A 420 29.44 -13.04 -11.56
CA ILE A 420 29.17 -13.37 -10.16
C ILE A 420 30.17 -14.44 -9.69
N GLN A 421 30.88 -14.17 -8.60
CA GLN A 421 31.82 -15.10 -7.97
C GLN A 421 31.24 -15.78 -6.71
N ARG A 422 30.06 -15.35 -6.24
CA ARG A 422 29.38 -15.95 -5.08
C ARG A 422 29.08 -17.42 -5.34
N LYS A 423 29.33 -18.24 -4.30
CA LYS A 423 28.99 -19.65 -4.27
C LYS A 423 27.70 -19.86 -3.48
N ASP A 424 26.65 -20.25 -4.18
CA ASP A 424 25.38 -20.61 -3.54
C ASP A 424 25.41 -22.12 -3.26
N LEU A 425 25.59 -22.48 -1.98
CA LEU A 425 25.65 -23.87 -1.55
C LEU A 425 24.23 -24.46 -1.41
N ASP A 426 24.16 -25.79 -1.50
CA ASP A 426 22.91 -26.51 -1.33
C ASP A 426 22.35 -26.34 0.09
N ASP A 427 21.02 -26.39 0.19
CA ASP A 427 20.31 -26.31 1.44
C ASP A 427 20.63 -27.51 2.31
N VAL A 428 20.72 -27.28 3.63
CA VAL A 428 20.88 -28.32 4.63
C VAL A 428 19.62 -28.44 5.45
N VAL A 429 19.01 -29.62 5.45
CA VAL A 429 17.74 -29.87 6.12
C VAL A 429 17.96 -30.66 7.40
N TYR A 430 17.34 -30.22 8.49
CA TYR A 430 17.35 -30.88 9.78
C TYR A 430 15.94 -31.34 10.16
N ARG A 431 15.86 -32.37 10.99
CA ARG A 431 14.58 -32.86 11.47
C ARG A 431 13.90 -31.85 12.39
N THR A 432 14.65 -31.28 13.35
CA THR A 432 14.14 -30.35 14.37
C THR A 432 14.74 -28.94 14.24
N GLU A 433 14.02 -27.97 14.73
CA GLU A 433 14.48 -26.57 14.80
C GLU A 433 15.71 -26.44 15.71
N ALA A 434 15.73 -27.16 16.83
CA ALA A 434 16.86 -27.18 17.77
C ALA A 434 18.16 -27.69 17.12
N GLY A 435 18.10 -28.80 16.34
CA GLY A 435 19.23 -29.33 15.59
C GLY A 435 19.75 -28.35 14.56
N LYS A 436 18.83 -27.68 13.83
CA LYS A 436 19.12 -26.63 12.87
C LYS A 436 19.89 -25.47 13.52
N PHE A 437 19.39 -24.90 14.62
CA PHE A 437 20.06 -23.79 15.29
C PHE A 437 21.45 -24.16 15.84
N ARG A 438 21.65 -25.37 16.37
CA ARG A 438 22.98 -25.83 16.76
C ARG A 438 23.96 -25.88 15.58
N ALA A 439 23.49 -26.30 14.41
CA ALA A 439 24.32 -26.30 13.20
C ALA A 439 24.63 -24.89 12.69
N VAL A 440 23.64 -23.98 12.70
CA VAL A 440 23.83 -22.57 12.34
C VAL A 440 24.88 -21.93 13.24
N VAL A 441 24.80 -22.11 14.56
CA VAL A 441 25.77 -21.56 15.52
C VAL A 441 27.18 -22.09 15.24
N ARG A 442 27.34 -23.41 15.00
CA ARG A 442 28.64 -24.01 14.63
C ARG A 442 29.23 -23.39 13.37
N ASP A 443 28.42 -23.16 12.34
CA ASP A 443 28.88 -22.57 11.08
C ASP A 443 29.25 -21.09 11.23
N ILE A 444 28.51 -20.34 12.07
CA ILE A 444 28.85 -18.94 12.44
C ILE A 444 30.19 -18.88 13.15
N ILE A 445 30.43 -19.75 14.16
CA ILE A 445 31.68 -19.81 14.91
C ILE A 445 32.86 -20.11 13.98
N ALA A 446 32.71 -21.12 13.12
CA ALA A 446 33.76 -21.52 12.18
C ALA A 446 34.12 -20.40 11.18
N ALA A 447 33.14 -19.59 10.75
CA ALA A 447 33.38 -18.45 9.88
C ALA A 447 34.02 -17.27 10.66
N HIS A 448 33.52 -16.98 11.85
CA HIS A 448 34.03 -15.92 12.73
C HIS A 448 35.48 -16.14 13.10
N GLU A 449 35.88 -17.39 13.47
CA GLU A 449 37.26 -17.77 13.77
C GLU A 449 38.20 -17.56 12.58
N LYS A 450 37.71 -17.72 11.35
CA LYS A 450 38.48 -17.42 10.12
C LYS A 450 38.56 -15.91 9.83
N GLY A 451 37.82 -15.08 10.58
CA GLY A 451 37.70 -13.64 10.29
C GLY A 451 36.72 -13.31 9.17
N GLN A 452 35.98 -14.29 8.62
CA GLN A 452 34.98 -14.08 7.58
C GLN A 452 33.74 -13.44 8.18
N PRO A 453 33.20 -12.30 7.62
CA PRO A 453 31.97 -11.70 8.11
C PRO A 453 30.77 -12.58 7.76
N VAL A 454 29.79 -12.61 8.68
CA VAL A 454 28.58 -13.42 8.55
C VAL A 454 27.33 -12.54 8.70
N LEU A 455 26.42 -12.63 7.74
CA LEU A 455 25.09 -12.08 7.83
C LEU A 455 24.08 -13.22 7.92
N VAL A 456 23.35 -13.27 9.04
CA VAL A 456 22.34 -14.31 9.28
C VAL A 456 20.95 -13.70 9.06
N GLY A 457 20.18 -14.29 8.14
CA GLY A 457 18.79 -13.95 7.91
C GLY A 457 17.85 -14.83 8.74
N THR A 458 16.94 -14.20 9.50
CA THR A 458 15.87 -14.87 10.26
C THR A 458 14.50 -14.36 9.81
N VAL A 459 13.47 -15.18 9.91
CA VAL A 459 12.11 -14.80 9.47
C VAL A 459 11.39 -13.97 10.52
N THR A 460 11.56 -14.29 11.81
CA THR A 460 10.87 -13.61 12.91
C THR A 460 11.83 -12.97 13.92
N ILE A 461 11.32 -11.98 14.67
CA ILE A 461 12.06 -11.34 15.78
C ILE A 461 12.41 -12.39 16.84
N GLU A 462 11.48 -13.27 17.19
CA GLU A 462 11.66 -14.34 18.17
C GLU A 462 12.86 -15.25 17.83
N LYS A 463 12.94 -15.68 16.54
CA LYS A 463 14.05 -16.51 16.05
C LYS A 463 15.37 -15.75 16.08
N SER A 464 15.36 -14.44 15.79
CA SER A 464 16.55 -13.60 15.89
C SER A 464 17.04 -13.47 17.34
N GLU A 465 16.14 -13.30 18.29
CA GLU A 465 16.47 -13.24 19.72
C GLU A 465 16.95 -14.59 20.27
N THR A 466 16.34 -15.70 19.83
CA THR A 466 16.76 -17.06 20.20
C THR A 466 18.17 -17.34 19.71
N LEU A 467 18.47 -17.02 18.45
CA LEU A 467 19.82 -17.17 17.90
C LEU A 467 20.82 -16.26 18.63
N SER A 468 20.42 -15.03 18.94
CA SER A 468 21.25 -14.09 19.72
C SER A 468 21.58 -14.63 21.11
N LYS A 469 20.62 -15.27 21.80
CA LYS A 469 20.89 -15.95 23.11
C LYS A 469 21.91 -17.07 22.98
N LEU A 470 21.75 -17.92 21.95
CA LEU A 470 22.69 -19.02 21.69
C LEU A 470 24.12 -18.51 21.40
N LEU A 471 24.27 -17.50 20.55
CA LEU A 471 25.59 -16.92 20.25
C LEU A 471 26.22 -16.22 21.45
N LYS A 472 25.42 -15.61 22.33
CA LYS A 472 25.92 -15.05 23.61
C LYS A 472 26.47 -16.15 24.55
N MET A 473 25.81 -17.30 24.61
CA MET A 473 26.28 -18.45 25.41
C MET A 473 27.61 -18.98 24.91
N GLU A 474 27.82 -18.98 23.58
CA GLU A 474 29.08 -19.37 22.94
C GLU A 474 30.15 -18.25 22.92
N GLY A 475 29.86 -17.08 23.48
CA GLY A 475 30.80 -15.95 23.58
C GLY A 475 31.06 -15.20 22.26
N VAL A 476 30.25 -15.40 21.21
CA VAL A 476 30.40 -14.73 19.91
C VAL A 476 29.84 -13.31 19.98
N LYS A 477 30.67 -12.32 19.71
CA LYS A 477 30.22 -10.92 19.57
C LYS A 477 29.41 -10.76 18.30
N HIS A 478 28.19 -10.24 18.42
CA HIS A 478 27.32 -10.04 17.28
C HIS A 478 26.42 -8.82 17.47
N GLN A 479 25.86 -8.34 16.37
CA GLN A 479 24.83 -7.29 16.33
C GLN A 479 23.50 -7.88 15.85
N VAL A 480 22.39 -7.38 16.40
CA VAL A 480 21.03 -7.80 16.01
C VAL A 480 20.31 -6.61 15.39
N LEU A 481 19.85 -6.80 14.18
CA LEU A 481 19.08 -5.85 13.41
C LEU A 481 17.65 -6.35 13.28
N ASN A 482 16.75 -5.83 14.09
CA ASN A 482 15.34 -6.14 14.05
C ASN A 482 14.51 -4.85 14.28
N ALA A 483 13.18 -4.95 14.21
CA ALA A 483 12.27 -3.83 14.35
C ALA A 483 12.46 -2.96 15.61
N LYS A 484 13.04 -3.52 16.66
CA LYS A 484 13.30 -2.81 17.92
C LYS A 484 14.47 -1.81 17.84
N TYR A 485 15.37 -1.94 16.85
CA TYR A 485 16.60 -1.14 16.71
C TYR A 485 16.69 -0.33 15.43
N HIS A 486 15.56 0.11 14.91
CA HIS A 486 15.42 0.76 13.62
C HIS A 486 16.30 2.01 13.42
N ALA A 487 16.46 2.84 14.46
CA ALA A 487 17.23 4.09 14.36
C ALA A 487 18.73 3.87 14.07
N GLN A 488 19.27 2.67 14.33
CA GLN A 488 20.69 2.31 14.15
C GLN A 488 20.92 1.41 12.94
N GLU A 489 19.89 1.15 12.14
CA GLU A 489 19.92 0.19 11.04
C GLU A 489 21.08 0.44 10.06
N ALA A 490 21.21 1.68 9.59
CA ALA A 490 22.23 2.03 8.61
C ALA A 490 23.68 1.85 9.13
N GLU A 491 23.90 2.15 10.40
CA GLU A 491 25.21 2.00 11.04
C GLU A 491 25.58 0.51 11.22
N ILE A 492 24.60 -0.30 11.65
CA ILE A 492 24.81 -1.76 11.83
C ILE A 492 25.11 -2.42 10.48
N VAL A 493 24.35 -2.05 9.43
CA VAL A 493 24.57 -2.62 8.09
C VAL A 493 25.90 -2.21 7.51
N ALA A 494 26.35 -0.97 7.73
CA ALA A 494 27.66 -0.51 7.29
C ALA A 494 28.82 -1.32 7.90
N LEU A 495 28.64 -1.83 9.12
CA LEU A 495 29.64 -2.64 9.82
C LEU A 495 29.57 -4.14 9.48
N ALA A 496 28.49 -4.62 8.86
CA ALA A 496 28.26 -6.04 8.60
C ALA A 496 29.28 -6.67 7.64
N GLY A 497 29.98 -5.89 6.84
CA GLY A 497 31.02 -6.35 5.92
C GLY A 497 32.45 -6.32 6.49
N GLN A 498 32.63 -5.92 7.74
CA GLN A 498 33.94 -5.82 8.37
C GLN A 498 34.44 -7.20 8.81
N MET A 499 35.78 -7.34 8.91
CA MET A 499 36.43 -8.60 9.27
C MET A 499 35.88 -9.16 10.61
N GLY A 500 35.41 -10.39 10.59
CA GLY A 500 34.88 -11.10 11.76
C GLY A 500 33.55 -10.57 12.28
N ALA A 501 32.87 -9.65 11.57
CA ALA A 501 31.55 -9.16 11.96
C ALA A 501 30.50 -10.29 11.88
N VAL A 502 29.63 -10.37 12.90
CA VAL A 502 28.45 -11.25 12.89
C VAL A 502 27.22 -10.40 13.08
N THR A 503 26.33 -10.40 12.09
CA THR A 503 25.08 -9.61 12.10
C THR A 503 23.89 -10.55 11.91
N ILE A 504 22.93 -10.50 12.82
CA ILE A 504 21.64 -11.18 12.68
C ILE A 504 20.63 -10.13 12.19
N ALA A 505 19.97 -10.40 11.08
CA ALA A 505 18.97 -9.49 10.53
C ALA A 505 17.66 -10.22 10.32
N THR A 506 16.54 -9.61 10.74
CA THR A 506 15.21 -10.09 10.36
C THR A 506 14.88 -9.65 8.96
N ASN A 507 14.33 -10.56 8.17
CA ASN A 507 13.82 -10.37 6.80
C ASN A 507 14.61 -9.33 5.98
N MET A 508 13.98 -8.21 5.65
CA MET A 508 14.50 -7.17 4.76
C MET A 508 15.22 -6.03 5.47
N ALA A 509 15.54 -6.18 6.74
CA ALA A 509 16.31 -5.16 7.46
C ALA A 509 17.59 -4.82 6.68
N GLY A 510 17.87 -3.52 6.50
CA GLY A 510 18.96 -3.02 5.66
C GLY A 510 18.71 -3.09 4.14
N ARG A 511 17.46 -3.31 3.67
CA ARG A 511 17.12 -3.25 2.23
C ARG A 511 17.45 -1.86 1.66
N GLY A 512 17.99 -1.81 0.43
CA GLY A 512 18.44 -0.55 -0.18
C GLY A 512 19.77 -0.01 0.34
N THR A 513 20.37 -0.65 1.38
CA THR A 513 21.68 -0.28 1.91
C THR A 513 22.75 -1.25 1.41
N ASP A 514 23.88 -0.70 0.97
CA ASP A 514 25.01 -1.49 0.45
C ASP A 514 25.93 -1.93 1.59
N ILE A 515 26.30 -3.22 1.58
CA ILE A 515 27.30 -3.80 2.51
C ILE A 515 28.64 -3.78 1.78
N LYS A 516 29.54 -2.91 2.21
CA LYS A 516 30.89 -2.84 1.67
C LYS A 516 31.82 -3.79 2.44
N LEU A 517 32.59 -4.58 1.72
CA LEU A 517 33.57 -5.46 2.32
C LEU A 517 34.73 -4.64 2.91
N GLY A 518 35.16 -5.00 4.12
CA GLY A 518 36.34 -4.48 4.75
C GLY A 518 37.62 -4.93 4.04
N GLU A 519 38.73 -4.27 4.38
CA GLU A 519 40.04 -4.60 3.80
C GLU A 519 40.46 -6.05 4.14
N GLY A 520 40.90 -6.82 3.12
CA GLY A 520 41.28 -8.23 3.29
C GLY A 520 40.15 -9.24 3.35
N VAL A 521 38.88 -8.81 3.47
CA VAL A 521 37.71 -9.73 3.59
C VAL A 521 37.48 -10.52 2.29
N ALA A 522 37.76 -9.95 1.13
CA ALA A 522 37.64 -10.64 -0.14
C ALA A 522 38.53 -11.89 -0.23
N GLU A 523 39.74 -11.85 0.35
CA GLU A 523 40.68 -12.97 0.38
C GLU A 523 40.21 -14.11 1.31
N LEU A 524 39.37 -13.78 2.32
CA LEU A 524 38.76 -14.73 3.23
C LEU A 524 37.48 -15.39 2.65
N GLY A 525 37.11 -15.07 1.40
CA GLY A 525 35.93 -15.60 0.74
C GLY A 525 34.73 -14.64 0.72
N GLY A 526 34.91 -13.38 1.18
CA GLY A 526 33.88 -12.36 1.19
C GLY A 526 32.81 -12.57 2.25
N LEU A 527 31.63 -11.93 2.09
CA LEU A 527 30.53 -12.03 3.03
C LEU A 527 29.83 -13.39 2.92
N LYS A 528 29.66 -14.06 4.08
CA LYS A 528 28.90 -15.30 4.18
C LYS A 528 27.46 -15.00 4.59
N ILE A 529 26.51 -15.52 3.82
CA ILE A 529 25.07 -15.41 4.08
C ILE A 529 24.58 -16.75 4.65
N ILE A 530 23.91 -16.71 5.78
CA ILE A 530 23.23 -17.85 6.39
C ILE A 530 21.75 -17.52 6.50
N GLY A 531 20.90 -18.27 5.77
CA GLY A 531 19.46 -18.24 5.97
C GLY A 531 19.06 -19.30 6.99
N THR A 532 18.32 -18.93 8.02
CA THR A 532 17.85 -19.89 9.06
C THR A 532 16.59 -20.61 8.65
N GLU A 533 15.93 -20.15 7.59
CA GLU A 533 14.72 -20.73 6.99
C GLU A 533 14.59 -20.27 5.53
N ARG A 534 13.72 -20.94 4.79
CA ARG A 534 13.22 -20.43 3.52
C ARG A 534 12.02 -19.52 3.78
N HIS A 535 12.01 -18.39 3.09
CA HIS A 535 10.89 -17.46 3.13
C HIS A 535 9.70 -17.97 2.31
N GLU A 536 8.55 -17.32 2.46
CA GLU A 536 7.34 -17.62 1.68
C GLU A 536 7.54 -17.47 0.17
N SER A 537 8.47 -16.62 -0.27
CA SER A 537 8.80 -16.36 -1.67
C SER A 537 10.28 -16.60 -1.96
N ARG A 538 10.56 -17.26 -3.09
CA ARG A 538 11.92 -17.44 -3.62
C ARG A 538 12.63 -16.10 -3.87
N ARG A 539 11.87 -15.08 -4.17
CA ARG A 539 12.33 -13.73 -4.39
C ARG A 539 13.04 -13.17 -3.14
N ILE A 540 12.45 -13.33 -1.97
CA ILE A 540 13.03 -12.88 -0.69
C ILE A 540 14.33 -13.63 -0.39
N ASP A 541 14.38 -14.94 -0.64
CA ASP A 541 15.60 -15.73 -0.51
C ASP A 541 16.72 -15.21 -1.44
N ASN A 542 16.38 -14.87 -2.68
CA ASN A 542 17.33 -14.30 -3.65
C ASN A 542 17.82 -12.91 -3.24
N GLN A 543 16.97 -12.10 -2.61
CA GLN A 543 17.38 -10.80 -2.05
C GLN A 543 18.37 -10.98 -0.90
N LEU A 544 18.15 -11.95 -0.02
CA LEU A 544 19.08 -12.26 1.06
C LEU A 544 20.42 -12.74 0.48
N ARG A 545 20.41 -13.70 -0.46
CA ARG A 545 21.64 -14.14 -1.16
C ARG A 545 22.35 -12.97 -1.85
N GLY A 546 21.57 -12.05 -2.45
CA GLY A 546 22.10 -10.88 -3.16
C GLY A 546 22.81 -9.85 -2.28
N ARG A 547 22.81 -10.02 -0.95
CA ARG A 547 23.61 -9.21 -0.05
C ARG A 547 25.12 -9.48 -0.18
N ALA A 548 25.53 -10.66 -0.67
CA ALA A 548 26.91 -11.05 -0.92
C ALA A 548 27.19 -11.19 -2.44
N GLY A 549 28.47 -11.13 -2.82
CA GLY A 549 28.92 -11.35 -4.19
C GLY A 549 28.57 -10.19 -5.14
N ARG A 550 28.73 -8.94 -4.70
CA ARG A 550 28.43 -7.73 -5.47
C ARG A 550 29.62 -7.30 -6.31
N GLN A 551 29.38 -6.78 -7.52
CA GLN A 551 30.39 -6.26 -8.45
C GLN A 551 31.62 -7.19 -8.66
N GLY A 552 31.37 -8.51 -8.64
CA GLY A 552 32.45 -9.49 -8.79
C GLY A 552 33.20 -9.84 -7.51
N ASP A 553 32.73 -9.39 -6.34
CA ASP A 553 33.28 -9.81 -5.07
C ASP A 553 32.98 -11.30 -4.80
N PRO A 554 33.86 -12.02 -4.09
CA PRO A 554 33.53 -13.36 -3.62
C PRO A 554 32.45 -13.30 -2.54
N GLY A 555 31.81 -14.43 -2.29
CA GLY A 555 30.78 -14.59 -1.28
C GLY A 555 30.31 -16.03 -1.21
N GLU A 556 29.59 -16.35 -0.14
CA GLU A 556 28.99 -17.65 0.05
C GLU A 556 27.56 -17.50 0.60
N SER A 557 26.64 -18.36 0.17
CA SER A 557 25.33 -18.43 0.78
C SER A 557 24.89 -19.85 1.05
N ARG A 558 24.23 -20.09 2.19
CA ARG A 558 23.64 -21.38 2.53
C ARG A 558 22.38 -21.18 3.37
N PHE A 559 21.36 -22.01 3.13
CA PHE A 559 20.15 -22.07 3.94
C PHE A 559 20.13 -23.33 4.81
N TYR A 560 19.73 -23.14 6.07
CA TYR A 560 19.49 -24.16 7.05
C TYR A 560 18.00 -24.25 7.32
N ILE A 561 17.41 -25.42 7.11
CA ILE A 561 15.96 -25.61 7.11
C ILE A 561 15.61 -26.72 8.10
N SER A 562 14.48 -26.61 8.76
CA SER A 562 13.88 -27.67 9.56
C SER A 562 12.56 -28.14 8.96
N LEU A 563 12.19 -29.39 9.19
CA LEU A 563 10.86 -29.88 8.88
C LEU A 563 9.76 -29.28 9.76
N GLU A 564 10.16 -28.70 10.91
CA GLU A 564 9.28 -27.97 11.81
C GLU A 564 9.05 -26.51 11.42
N ASP A 565 9.84 -25.98 10.45
CA ASP A 565 9.65 -24.62 9.93
C ASP A 565 8.25 -24.44 9.32
N ASP A 566 7.64 -23.28 9.51
CA ASP A 566 6.26 -23.01 9.09
C ASP A 566 5.98 -23.33 7.61
N LEU A 567 6.91 -23.01 6.72
CA LEU A 567 6.79 -23.35 5.30
C LEU A 567 6.64 -24.86 5.07
N MET A 568 7.42 -25.66 5.78
CA MET A 568 7.42 -27.13 5.63
C MET A 568 6.23 -27.75 6.36
N ARG A 569 5.88 -27.24 7.53
CA ARG A 569 4.74 -27.70 8.35
C ARG A 569 3.41 -27.46 7.63
N LEU A 570 3.21 -26.26 7.04
CA LEU A 570 1.91 -25.87 6.45
C LEU A 570 1.78 -26.32 4.98
N PHE A 571 2.85 -26.28 4.20
CA PHE A 571 2.81 -26.50 2.76
C PHE A 571 3.66 -27.68 2.27
N GLY A 572 4.41 -28.31 3.16
CA GLY A 572 5.19 -29.50 2.86
C GLY A 572 4.32 -30.71 2.54
N SER A 573 4.86 -31.66 1.76
CA SER A 573 4.17 -32.91 1.46
C SER A 573 4.26 -33.88 2.64
N GLU A 574 3.12 -34.40 3.10
CA GLU A 574 3.08 -35.47 4.14
C GLU A 574 3.91 -36.70 3.75
N LYS A 575 3.97 -37.02 2.45
CA LYS A 575 4.81 -38.11 1.95
C LYS A 575 6.29 -37.85 2.21
N THR A 576 6.73 -36.61 2.08
CA THR A 576 8.13 -36.21 2.36
C THR A 576 8.43 -36.31 3.84
N MET A 577 7.51 -35.85 4.70
CA MET A 577 7.62 -35.94 6.17
C MET A 577 7.71 -37.41 6.62
N LYS A 578 6.78 -38.26 6.17
CA LYS A 578 6.76 -39.71 6.48
C LYS A 578 8.02 -40.42 5.99
N LEU A 579 8.59 -40.01 4.83
CA LEU A 579 9.83 -40.58 4.30
C LEU A 579 11.03 -40.28 5.21
N VAL A 580 11.14 -39.03 5.67
CA VAL A 580 12.24 -38.62 6.57
C VAL A 580 12.11 -39.28 7.93
N ASP A 581 10.90 -39.40 8.47
CA ASP A 581 10.66 -40.12 9.73
C ASP A 581 11.02 -41.62 9.63
N ALA A 582 10.76 -42.24 8.47
CA ALA A 582 11.13 -43.63 8.22
C ALA A 582 12.66 -43.88 8.11
N MET A 583 13.45 -42.83 7.82
CA MET A 583 14.91 -42.91 7.73
C MET A 583 15.60 -43.01 9.10
N GLY A 584 14.90 -42.81 10.22
CA GLY A 584 15.40 -42.99 11.56
C GLY A 584 16.59 -42.09 11.94
N MET A 585 16.74 -40.92 11.34
CA MET A 585 17.87 -40.00 11.50
C MET A 585 17.83 -39.27 12.86
N THR A 586 19.02 -38.98 13.40
CA THR A 586 19.18 -38.23 14.65
C THR A 586 18.89 -36.72 14.41
N GLU A 587 18.64 -36.00 15.50
CA GLU A 587 18.33 -34.54 15.42
C GLU A 587 19.48 -33.69 14.83
N ASP A 588 20.73 -34.12 15.00
CA ASP A 588 21.90 -33.34 14.61
C ASP A 588 22.49 -33.75 13.24
N GLU A 589 21.92 -34.77 12.59
CA GLU A 589 22.37 -35.23 11.29
C GLU A 589 21.74 -34.41 10.17
N PRO A 590 22.54 -33.81 9.27
CA PRO A 590 22.01 -33.07 8.11
C PRO A 590 21.48 -34.04 7.06
N ILE A 591 20.34 -33.72 6.50
CA ILE A 591 19.76 -34.43 5.36
C ILE A 591 20.16 -33.69 4.09
N GLU A 592 21.11 -34.22 3.35
CA GLU A 592 21.50 -33.70 2.04
C GLU A 592 20.77 -34.48 0.96
N ALA A 593 19.59 -34.09 0.58
CA ALA A 593 18.86 -34.76 -0.47
C ALA A 593 18.30 -33.73 -1.47
N GLY A 594 18.74 -33.74 -2.69
CA GLY A 594 18.21 -32.92 -3.79
C GLY A 594 16.70 -33.10 -4.02
N MET A 595 16.11 -34.18 -3.48
CA MET A 595 14.67 -34.42 -3.48
C MET A 595 13.95 -33.49 -2.50
N LEU A 596 14.56 -33.15 -1.35
CA LEU A 596 14.00 -32.20 -0.37
C LEU A 596 14.05 -30.77 -0.87
N SER A 597 15.12 -30.36 -1.57
CA SER A 597 15.20 -29.03 -2.19
C SER A 597 14.05 -28.80 -3.19
N LYS A 598 13.67 -29.80 -3.97
CA LYS A 598 12.50 -29.74 -4.86
C LYS A 598 11.17 -29.66 -4.10
N ALA A 599 11.05 -30.39 -2.98
CA ALA A 599 9.86 -30.34 -2.15
C ALA A 599 9.66 -28.93 -1.53
N ILE A 600 10.75 -28.32 -1.05
CA ILE A 600 10.78 -26.98 -0.51
C ILE A 600 10.40 -25.95 -1.60
N GLU A 601 11.00 -26.05 -2.79
CA GLU A 601 10.66 -25.17 -3.91
C GLU A 601 9.18 -25.29 -4.32
N ASN A 602 8.63 -26.51 -4.29
CA ASN A 602 7.21 -26.73 -4.57
C ASN A 602 6.31 -26.14 -3.47
N ALA A 603 6.72 -26.20 -2.20
CA ALA A 603 6.02 -25.55 -1.09
C ALA A 603 5.99 -24.04 -1.29
N GLN A 604 7.15 -23.42 -1.59
CA GLN A 604 7.21 -21.98 -1.90
C GLN A 604 6.31 -21.59 -3.09
N LYS A 605 6.32 -22.36 -4.18
CA LYS A 605 5.43 -22.11 -5.33
C LYS A 605 3.96 -22.18 -4.97
N LYS A 606 3.56 -23.06 -4.05
CA LYS A 606 2.16 -23.11 -3.57
C LYS A 606 1.81 -21.86 -2.78
N VAL A 607 2.70 -21.40 -1.90
CA VAL A 607 2.49 -20.16 -1.12
C VAL A 607 2.43 -18.96 -2.05
N GLU A 608 3.38 -18.84 -2.98
CA GLU A 608 3.39 -17.78 -3.99
C GLU A 608 2.08 -17.76 -4.79
N GLY A 609 1.59 -18.93 -5.23
CA GLY A 609 0.33 -19.08 -5.95
C GLY A 609 -0.89 -18.68 -5.11
N ASN A 610 -0.96 -19.09 -3.84
CA ASN A 610 -2.03 -18.68 -2.93
C ASN A 610 -2.03 -17.16 -2.70
N ASN A 611 -0.86 -16.59 -2.45
CA ASN A 611 -0.73 -15.17 -2.24
C ASN A 611 -1.10 -14.36 -3.49
N PHE A 612 -0.74 -14.86 -4.68
CA PHE A 612 -1.18 -14.27 -5.94
C PHE A 612 -2.70 -14.34 -6.10
N ALA A 613 -3.32 -15.49 -5.80
CA ALA A 613 -4.78 -15.64 -5.87
C ALA A 613 -5.50 -14.66 -4.91
N ILE A 614 -5.00 -14.50 -3.68
CA ILE A 614 -5.55 -13.54 -2.71
C ILE A 614 -5.44 -12.10 -3.25
N ARG A 615 -4.27 -11.70 -3.77
CA ARG A 615 -4.08 -10.34 -4.34
C ARG A 615 -4.97 -10.11 -5.57
N LYS A 616 -5.10 -11.12 -6.44
CA LYS A 616 -5.97 -11.06 -7.62
C LYS A 616 -7.43 -10.90 -7.22
N HIS A 617 -7.89 -11.68 -6.25
CA HIS A 617 -9.25 -11.62 -5.74
C HIS A 617 -9.56 -10.26 -5.10
N LEU A 618 -8.62 -9.74 -4.28
CA LEU A 618 -8.74 -8.41 -3.71
C LEU A 618 -8.87 -7.34 -4.81
N LEU A 619 -8.06 -7.45 -5.87
CA LEU A 619 -8.09 -6.51 -6.98
C LEU A 619 -9.41 -6.58 -7.77
N GLU A 620 -9.95 -7.78 -8.00
CA GLU A 620 -11.22 -7.97 -8.71
C GLU A 620 -12.41 -7.29 -7.99
N TYR A 621 -12.43 -7.34 -6.66
CA TYR A 621 -13.41 -6.60 -5.85
C TYR A 621 -13.12 -5.09 -5.81
N ASP A 622 -11.86 -4.68 -5.62
CA ASP A 622 -11.50 -3.26 -5.59
C ASP A 622 -11.64 -2.58 -6.96
N GLN A 623 -11.63 -3.35 -8.06
CA GLN A 623 -11.86 -2.80 -9.40
C GLN A 623 -13.24 -2.15 -9.51
N VAL A 624 -14.27 -2.75 -8.90
CA VAL A 624 -15.63 -2.18 -8.86
C VAL A 624 -15.63 -0.85 -8.12
N MET A 625 -15.04 -0.85 -6.92
CA MET A 625 -14.87 0.37 -6.13
C MET A 625 -14.04 1.43 -6.85
N ASN A 626 -13.04 1.00 -7.64
CA ASN A 626 -12.18 1.93 -8.37
C ASN A 626 -12.94 2.62 -9.51
N GLU A 627 -13.78 1.90 -10.25
CA GLU A 627 -14.62 2.49 -11.30
C GLU A 627 -15.58 3.55 -10.72
N GLN A 628 -16.22 3.26 -9.61
CA GLN A 628 -17.07 4.20 -8.87
C GLN A 628 -16.26 5.40 -8.34
N ARG A 629 -15.08 5.17 -7.79
CA ARG A 629 -14.15 6.22 -7.31
C ARG A 629 -13.74 7.18 -8.43
N GLU A 630 -13.42 6.66 -9.62
CA GLU A 630 -13.09 7.47 -10.79
C GLU A 630 -14.22 8.44 -11.15
N ILE A 631 -15.47 7.95 -11.12
CA ILE A 631 -16.65 8.78 -11.42
C ILE A 631 -16.80 9.87 -10.36
N ILE A 632 -16.83 9.48 -9.08
CA ILE A 632 -17.05 10.43 -7.98
C ILE A 632 -15.91 11.45 -7.85
N TYR A 633 -14.65 11.01 -7.93
CA TYR A 633 -13.51 11.93 -7.85
C TYR A 633 -13.44 12.84 -9.09
N GLY A 634 -13.87 12.35 -10.27
CA GLY A 634 -14.02 13.16 -11.47
C GLY A 634 -15.09 14.25 -11.32
N GLU A 635 -16.26 13.91 -10.79
CA GLU A 635 -17.32 14.87 -10.47
C GLU A 635 -16.89 15.87 -9.40
N ARG A 636 -16.28 15.36 -8.33
CA ARG A 636 -15.74 16.18 -7.25
C ARG A 636 -14.69 17.18 -7.74
N LYS A 637 -13.79 16.75 -8.64
CA LYS A 637 -12.77 17.62 -9.26
C LYS A 637 -13.46 18.73 -10.08
N ARG A 638 -14.48 18.44 -10.88
CA ARG A 638 -15.26 19.44 -11.63
C ARG A 638 -15.91 20.47 -10.69
N VAL A 639 -16.52 20.01 -9.61
CA VAL A 639 -17.11 20.89 -8.59
C VAL A 639 -16.05 21.74 -7.89
N LEU A 640 -14.90 21.16 -7.54
CA LEU A 640 -13.77 21.86 -6.88
C LEU A 640 -13.20 22.98 -7.77
N TYR A 641 -13.19 22.77 -9.10
CA TYR A 641 -12.72 23.76 -10.07
C TYR A 641 -13.80 24.77 -10.42
N GLY A 642 -15.03 24.58 -9.95
CA GLY A 642 -16.14 25.50 -10.19
C GLY A 642 -16.72 25.44 -11.61
N GLU A 643 -16.52 24.33 -12.32
CA GLU A 643 -16.97 24.17 -13.71
C GLU A 643 -18.49 23.90 -13.78
N ASN A 644 -19.22 24.75 -14.49
CA ASN A 644 -20.65 24.57 -14.83
C ASN A 644 -21.57 24.22 -13.63
N LEU A 645 -21.34 24.77 -12.42
CA LEU A 645 -22.12 24.44 -11.22
C LEU A 645 -23.61 24.69 -11.40
N ARG A 646 -23.98 25.84 -11.97
CA ARG A 646 -25.38 26.21 -12.21
C ARG A 646 -26.09 25.20 -13.12
N ASP A 647 -25.46 24.83 -14.21
CA ASP A 647 -26.01 23.86 -15.17
C ASP A 647 -26.17 22.47 -14.55
N SER A 648 -25.22 22.07 -13.69
CA SER A 648 -25.29 20.83 -12.91
C SER A 648 -26.49 20.81 -11.96
N ILE A 649 -26.76 21.92 -11.25
CA ILE A 649 -27.92 22.05 -10.35
C ILE A 649 -29.24 22.04 -11.14
N VAL A 650 -29.31 22.74 -12.26
CA VAL A 650 -30.49 22.71 -13.14
C VAL A 650 -30.76 21.29 -13.66
N GLY A 651 -29.69 20.55 -14.01
CA GLY A 651 -29.79 19.15 -14.38
C GLY A 651 -30.32 18.26 -13.23
N MET A 652 -29.82 18.47 -12.00
CA MET A 652 -30.32 17.77 -10.82
C MET A 652 -31.79 18.02 -10.54
N ILE A 653 -32.28 19.26 -10.71
CA ILE A 653 -33.71 19.60 -10.57
C ILE A 653 -34.54 18.77 -11.54
N GLY A 654 -34.15 18.71 -12.82
CA GLY A 654 -34.83 17.90 -13.83
C GLY A 654 -34.85 16.41 -13.47
N ALA A 655 -33.71 15.85 -13.10
CA ALA A 655 -33.58 14.44 -12.75
C ALA A 655 -34.40 14.04 -11.50
N VAL A 656 -34.42 14.88 -10.47
CA VAL A 656 -35.23 14.65 -9.25
C VAL A 656 -36.72 14.71 -9.56
N VAL A 657 -37.16 15.67 -10.34
CA VAL A 657 -38.56 15.78 -10.78
C VAL A 657 -38.93 14.51 -11.57
N GLU A 658 -38.13 14.12 -12.53
CA GLU A 658 -38.36 12.93 -13.36
C GLU A 658 -38.52 11.67 -12.53
N ARG A 659 -37.56 11.39 -11.65
CA ARG A 659 -37.61 10.22 -10.74
C ARG A 659 -38.82 10.22 -9.83
N THR A 660 -39.16 11.39 -9.26
CA THR A 660 -40.30 11.49 -8.36
C THR A 660 -41.61 11.25 -9.09
N VAL A 661 -41.75 11.77 -10.30
CA VAL A 661 -42.95 11.52 -11.15
C VAL A 661 -43.03 10.03 -11.50
N ASP A 662 -41.94 9.43 -11.98
CA ASP A 662 -41.93 8.01 -12.38
C ASP A 662 -42.17 7.05 -11.20
N ALA A 663 -41.75 7.41 -10.02
CA ALA A 663 -41.98 6.61 -8.82
C ALA A 663 -43.43 6.61 -8.33
N HIS A 664 -44.19 7.70 -8.56
CA HIS A 664 -45.54 7.84 -8.06
C HIS A 664 -46.63 7.67 -9.13
N MET A 665 -46.26 7.62 -10.40
CA MET A 665 -47.18 7.57 -11.55
C MET A 665 -46.79 6.46 -12.51
N SER A 666 -47.59 5.39 -12.59
CA SER A 666 -47.37 4.34 -13.57
C SER A 666 -47.93 4.76 -14.94
N ASP A 667 -47.31 4.26 -16.03
CA ASP A 667 -47.78 4.51 -17.40
C ASP A 667 -49.15 3.87 -17.69
N ASP A 668 -49.54 2.87 -16.91
CA ASP A 668 -50.83 2.17 -17.01
C ASP A 668 -51.94 2.85 -16.23
N GLN A 669 -51.68 3.91 -15.47
CA GLN A 669 -52.67 4.67 -14.67
C GLN A 669 -53.17 5.89 -15.40
N LEU A 670 -54.49 6.12 -15.27
CA LEU A 670 -55.10 7.37 -15.74
C LEU A 670 -54.70 8.54 -14.83
N PRO A 671 -54.57 9.77 -15.35
CA PRO A 671 -54.17 10.93 -14.53
C PRO A 671 -55.07 11.21 -13.32
N GLU A 672 -56.33 10.76 -13.37
CA GLU A 672 -57.32 10.87 -12.28
C GLU A 672 -57.04 9.89 -11.12
N GLU A 673 -56.23 8.86 -11.36
CA GLU A 673 -55.87 7.81 -10.39
C GLU A 673 -54.52 8.10 -9.69
N TRP A 674 -53.86 9.16 -10.11
CA TRP A 674 -52.55 9.54 -9.53
C TRP A 674 -52.70 10.02 -8.09
N ASP A 675 -51.89 9.47 -7.17
CA ASP A 675 -51.84 9.97 -5.79
C ASP A 675 -51.03 11.27 -5.71
N MET A 676 -51.72 12.38 -6.10
CA MET A 676 -51.14 13.71 -6.06
C MET A 676 -50.75 14.19 -4.67
N ALA A 677 -51.33 13.62 -3.61
CA ALA A 677 -51.02 14.00 -2.26
C ALA A 677 -49.68 13.42 -1.83
N ALA A 678 -49.47 12.11 -2.00
CA ALA A 678 -48.18 11.44 -1.71
C ALA A 678 -47.05 11.99 -2.60
N PHE A 679 -47.32 12.18 -3.88
CA PHE A 679 -46.38 12.80 -4.81
C PHE A 679 -45.94 14.21 -4.37
N SER A 680 -46.91 15.06 -3.99
CA SER A 680 -46.69 16.44 -3.57
C SER A 680 -45.84 16.50 -2.29
N GLU A 681 -46.09 15.58 -1.35
CA GLU A 681 -45.31 15.44 -0.13
C GLU A 681 -43.87 15.04 -0.42
N SER A 682 -43.67 14.01 -1.23
CA SER A 682 -42.35 13.51 -1.63
C SER A 682 -41.56 14.59 -2.37
N LEU A 683 -42.12 15.26 -3.35
CA LEU A 683 -41.42 16.31 -4.08
C LEU A 683 -41.14 17.54 -3.20
N SER A 684 -42.08 17.95 -2.35
CA SER A 684 -41.92 19.12 -1.45
C SER A 684 -40.88 18.86 -0.35
N ALA A 685 -40.62 17.62 -0.04
CA ALA A 685 -39.51 17.24 0.86
C ALA A 685 -38.15 17.63 0.29
N ILE A 686 -38.00 17.66 -1.03
CA ILE A 686 -36.75 17.99 -1.76
C ILE A 686 -36.80 19.43 -2.30
N ILE A 687 -37.74 19.71 -3.17
CA ILE A 687 -37.95 21.02 -3.83
C ILE A 687 -39.21 21.65 -3.22
N PRO A 688 -39.15 22.86 -2.65
CA PRO A 688 -40.29 23.46 -1.92
C PRO A 688 -41.37 23.99 -2.89
N VAL A 689 -41.94 23.11 -3.70
CA VAL A 689 -42.99 23.46 -4.69
C VAL A 689 -44.37 23.66 -4.03
N GLY A 690 -44.50 23.32 -2.76
CA GLY A 690 -45.79 23.39 -2.05
C GLY A 690 -46.74 22.29 -2.51
N LYS A 691 -48.07 22.46 -2.20
CA LYS A 691 -49.06 21.49 -2.65
C LYS A 691 -49.30 21.68 -4.16
N VAL A 692 -48.97 20.65 -4.95
CA VAL A 692 -49.24 20.61 -6.39
C VAL A 692 -50.72 20.29 -6.58
N ASN A 693 -51.52 21.33 -6.81
CA ASN A 693 -52.93 21.21 -7.11
C ASN A 693 -53.14 21.39 -8.60
N ILE A 694 -53.46 20.32 -9.31
CA ILE A 694 -53.93 20.38 -10.70
C ILE A 694 -55.44 20.51 -10.61
N LYS A 695 -56.04 21.55 -11.31
CA LYS A 695 -57.48 21.69 -11.34
C LYS A 695 -58.11 20.46 -11.99
N ASP A 696 -59.21 19.96 -11.46
CA ASP A 696 -59.93 18.76 -11.97
C ASP A 696 -60.22 18.84 -13.45
N GLU A 697 -60.48 20.03 -14.01
CA GLU A 697 -60.73 20.28 -15.43
C GLU A 697 -59.48 20.06 -16.30
N ALA A 698 -58.28 20.17 -15.75
CA ALA A 698 -57.00 20.02 -16.45
C ALA A 698 -56.37 18.62 -16.30
N LEU A 699 -56.78 17.82 -15.29
CA LEU A 699 -56.27 16.48 -14.99
C LEU A 699 -56.41 15.52 -16.19
N PRO A 700 -57.55 15.40 -16.89
CA PRO A 700 -57.68 14.45 -18.01
C PRO A 700 -56.79 14.76 -19.21
N GLN A 701 -56.24 15.97 -19.32
CA GLN A 701 -55.34 16.40 -20.40
C GLN A 701 -53.87 16.47 -20.00
N MET A 702 -53.57 16.12 -18.73
CA MET A 702 -52.21 16.11 -18.21
C MET A 702 -51.51 14.82 -18.65
N THR A 703 -50.31 14.97 -19.20
CA THR A 703 -49.42 13.85 -19.46
C THR A 703 -48.23 13.93 -18.49
N LYS A 704 -47.61 12.79 -18.23
CA LYS A 704 -46.38 12.73 -17.40
C LYS A 704 -45.33 13.76 -17.87
N ASP A 705 -45.10 13.82 -19.20
CA ASP A 705 -44.09 14.72 -19.79
C ASP A 705 -44.44 16.20 -19.56
N LYS A 706 -45.71 16.58 -19.69
CA LYS A 706 -46.14 17.94 -19.36
C LYS A 706 -46.00 18.29 -17.89
N LEU A 707 -46.25 17.30 -17.02
CA LEU A 707 -46.07 17.47 -15.57
C LEU A 707 -44.60 17.62 -15.24
N LYS A 708 -43.73 16.75 -15.78
CA LYS A 708 -42.27 16.83 -15.64
C LYS A 708 -41.75 18.20 -16.08
N GLU A 709 -42.14 18.66 -17.28
CA GLU A 709 -41.74 19.97 -17.82
C GLU A 709 -42.19 21.14 -16.93
N THR A 710 -43.45 21.10 -16.49
CA THR A 710 -44.02 22.18 -15.65
C THR A 710 -43.33 22.27 -14.31
N LEU A 711 -43.09 21.13 -13.65
CA LEU A 711 -42.44 21.07 -12.35
C LEU A 711 -40.95 21.40 -12.42
N THR A 712 -40.28 20.99 -13.48
CA THR A 712 -38.88 21.38 -13.72
C THR A 712 -38.77 22.90 -13.93
N LYS A 713 -39.68 23.52 -14.70
CA LYS A 713 -39.71 24.98 -14.84
C LYS A 713 -39.97 25.69 -13.50
N LEU A 714 -40.90 25.15 -12.69
CA LEU A 714 -41.19 25.71 -11.36
C LEU A 714 -39.97 25.57 -10.42
N GLY A 715 -39.33 24.40 -10.40
CA GLY A 715 -38.08 24.17 -9.65
C GLY A 715 -37.01 25.18 -10.04
N ASN A 716 -36.75 25.36 -11.34
CA ASN A 716 -35.78 26.32 -11.84
C ASN A 716 -36.11 27.76 -11.42
N GLN A 717 -37.39 28.15 -11.46
CA GLN A 717 -37.84 29.49 -11.01
C GLN A 717 -37.60 29.70 -9.50
N LEU A 718 -37.85 28.68 -8.68
CA LEU A 718 -37.59 28.73 -7.26
C LEU A 718 -36.09 28.83 -6.97
N TYR A 719 -35.29 28.12 -7.77
CA TYR A 719 -33.81 28.20 -7.68
C TYR A 719 -33.31 29.60 -8.07
N GLU A 720 -33.82 30.21 -9.13
CA GLU A 720 -33.48 31.59 -9.52
C GLU A 720 -33.91 32.64 -8.48
N MET A 721 -35.06 32.42 -7.82
CA MET A 721 -35.47 33.27 -6.70
C MET A 721 -34.50 33.16 -5.53
N LYS A 722 -34.03 31.93 -5.25
CA LYS A 722 -33.03 31.66 -4.19
C LYS A 722 -31.67 32.29 -4.53
N GLU A 723 -31.24 32.21 -5.76
CA GLU A 723 -30.03 32.86 -6.27
C GLU A 723 -30.08 34.38 -6.08
N LYS A 724 -31.24 35.00 -6.36
CA LYS A 724 -31.47 36.45 -6.13
C LYS A 724 -31.52 36.81 -4.63
N GLU A 725 -32.12 35.94 -3.80
CA GLU A 725 -32.18 36.12 -2.33
C GLU A 725 -30.75 36.13 -1.74
N ILE A 726 -29.91 35.18 -2.11
CA ILE A 726 -28.52 35.05 -1.61
C ILE A 726 -27.65 36.15 -2.21
N GLY A 727 -27.84 36.51 -3.46
CA GLY A 727 -27.08 37.53 -4.17
C GLY A 727 -27.36 38.94 -3.73
N GLN A 728 -28.44 39.21 -3.02
CA GLN A 728 -28.87 40.56 -2.62
C GLN A 728 -28.85 41.61 -3.75
N GLY A 729 -28.92 41.18 -5.01
CA GLY A 729 -28.91 42.05 -6.18
C GLY A 729 -27.59 42.75 -6.49
N GLN A 730 -26.46 42.34 -5.88
CA GLN A 730 -25.12 42.86 -6.15
C GLN A 730 -24.32 41.91 -7.05
N ALA A 731 -23.36 42.46 -7.83
CA ALA A 731 -22.49 41.66 -8.71
C ALA A 731 -21.69 40.58 -7.96
N GLU A 732 -21.28 40.82 -6.73
CA GLU A 732 -20.64 39.85 -5.84
C GLU A 732 -21.58 38.72 -5.36
N GLY A 733 -22.88 38.86 -5.57
CA GLY A 733 -23.89 37.90 -5.12
C GLY A 733 -23.90 36.60 -5.94
N GLU A 734 -23.62 36.70 -7.22
CA GLU A 734 -23.52 35.53 -8.10
C GLU A 734 -22.30 34.68 -7.70
N GLU A 735 -21.19 35.29 -7.42
CA GLU A 735 -19.99 34.61 -6.96
C GLU A 735 -20.20 33.91 -5.60
N ARG A 736 -20.94 34.56 -4.68
CA ARG A 736 -21.32 33.93 -3.38
C ARG A 736 -22.23 32.71 -3.56
N MET A 737 -23.15 32.77 -4.54
CA MET A 737 -24.01 31.61 -4.82
C MET A 737 -23.19 30.46 -5.39
N ARG A 738 -22.27 30.70 -6.34
CA ARG A 738 -21.36 29.69 -6.89
C ARG A 738 -20.50 29.06 -5.80
N GLU A 739 -19.98 29.88 -4.88
CA GLU A 739 -19.20 29.36 -3.74
C GLU A 739 -20.05 28.52 -2.79
N LEU A 740 -21.29 28.93 -2.50
CA LEU A 740 -22.22 28.14 -1.70
C LEU A 740 -22.54 26.79 -2.35
N GLU A 741 -22.86 26.79 -3.66
CA GLU A 741 -23.11 25.58 -4.43
C GLU A 741 -21.90 24.63 -4.34
N ARG A 742 -20.69 25.17 -4.57
CA ARG A 742 -19.46 24.41 -4.49
C ARG A 742 -19.27 23.75 -3.11
N VAL A 743 -19.44 24.49 -2.03
CA VAL A 743 -19.28 23.99 -0.66
C VAL A 743 -20.35 22.95 -0.33
N VAL A 744 -21.61 23.20 -0.70
CA VAL A 744 -22.71 22.25 -0.44
C VAL A 744 -22.51 20.96 -1.23
N MET A 745 -22.23 21.06 -2.53
CA MET A 745 -22.00 19.88 -3.36
C MET A 745 -20.81 19.05 -2.86
N LEU A 746 -19.65 19.67 -2.57
CA LEU A 746 -18.49 18.94 -2.03
C LEU A 746 -18.83 18.24 -0.71
N ARG A 747 -19.52 18.92 0.21
CA ARG A 747 -19.91 18.33 1.50
C ARG A 747 -20.83 17.12 1.34
N VAL A 748 -21.83 17.23 0.46
CA VAL A 748 -22.78 16.14 0.23
C VAL A 748 -22.09 14.96 -0.47
N ILE A 749 -21.30 15.23 -1.51
CA ILE A 749 -20.53 14.20 -2.21
C ILE A 749 -19.62 13.47 -1.23
N ASP A 750 -18.84 14.19 -0.44
CA ASP A 750 -17.90 13.59 0.52
C ASP A 750 -18.61 12.73 1.56
N GLN A 751 -19.73 13.23 2.12
CA GLN A 751 -20.50 12.48 3.11
C GLN A 751 -21.08 11.18 2.53
N LYS A 752 -21.76 11.26 1.38
CA LYS A 752 -22.38 10.09 0.74
C LYS A 752 -21.36 9.08 0.25
N TRP A 753 -20.22 9.55 -0.25
CA TRP A 753 -19.15 8.69 -0.68
C TRP A 753 -18.52 7.92 0.50
N MET A 754 -18.30 8.59 1.65
CA MET A 754 -17.82 7.94 2.86
C MET A 754 -18.80 6.89 3.39
N ASP A 755 -20.09 7.18 3.35
CA ASP A 755 -21.12 6.23 3.75
C ASP A 755 -21.14 5.03 2.80
N HIS A 756 -21.05 5.27 1.49
CA HIS A 756 -21.03 4.23 0.46
C HIS A 756 -19.80 3.30 0.58
N ILE A 757 -18.61 3.82 0.88
CA ILE A 757 -17.43 2.99 1.14
C ILE A 757 -17.70 2.00 2.28
N ASP A 758 -18.33 2.46 3.36
CA ASP A 758 -18.66 1.65 4.54
C ASP A 758 -19.69 0.55 4.18
N ASP A 759 -20.74 0.93 3.45
CA ASP A 759 -21.78 0.00 2.99
C ASP A 759 -21.22 -1.08 2.04
N MET A 760 -20.33 -0.70 1.13
CA MET A 760 -19.65 -1.61 0.21
C MET A 760 -18.72 -2.60 0.94
N ASP A 761 -18.01 -2.15 1.98
CA ASP A 761 -17.17 -3.01 2.79
C ASP A 761 -18.02 -4.03 3.59
N GLN A 762 -19.16 -3.62 4.14
CA GLN A 762 -20.12 -4.50 4.81
C GLN A 762 -20.69 -5.54 3.82
N MET A 763 -21.12 -5.11 2.63
CA MET A 763 -21.63 -6.02 1.59
C MET A 763 -20.56 -7.06 1.19
N ARG A 764 -19.30 -6.66 1.03
CA ARG A 764 -18.20 -7.57 0.66
C ARG A 764 -18.00 -8.68 1.69
N GLN A 765 -18.18 -8.40 2.98
CA GLN A 765 -18.06 -9.42 4.04
C GLN A 765 -19.18 -10.46 3.97
N GLY A 766 -20.39 -10.06 3.57
CA GLY A 766 -21.57 -10.96 3.48
C GLY A 766 -21.70 -11.72 2.17
N ILE A 767 -21.16 -11.20 1.07
CA ILE A 767 -21.42 -11.71 -0.28
C ILE A 767 -20.90 -13.13 -0.51
N GLY A 768 -19.90 -13.57 0.25
CA GLY A 768 -19.35 -14.93 0.16
C GLY A 768 -20.37 -16.04 0.44
N LEU A 769 -21.43 -15.73 1.18
CA LEU A 769 -22.52 -16.70 1.46
C LEU A 769 -23.32 -17.07 0.19
N HIS A 770 -23.32 -16.22 -0.84
CA HIS A 770 -23.98 -16.51 -2.11
C HIS A 770 -23.37 -17.69 -2.86
N ALA A 771 -22.12 -18.06 -2.55
CA ALA A 771 -21.48 -19.26 -3.10
C ALA A 771 -22.23 -20.54 -2.72
N TYR A 772 -22.85 -20.62 -1.54
CA TYR A 772 -23.66 -21.76 -1.13
C TYR A 772 -24.93 -21.91 -1.99
N ALA A 773 -25.44 -20.80 -2.56
CA ALA A 773 -26.56 -20.81 -3.50
C ALA A 773 -26.12 -21.05 -4.96
N GLN A 774 -24.87 -21.50 -5.20
CA GLN A 774 -24.27 -21.72 -6.53
C GLN A 774 -24.25 -20.45 -7.42
N ARG A 775 -24.25 -19.27 -6.83
CA ARG A 775 -24.07 -18.00 -7.52
C ARG A 775 -22.61 -17.55 -7.39
N ASP A 776 -22.08 -16.97 -8.46
CA ASP A 776 -20.74 -16.37 -8.41
C ASP A 776 -20.74 -15.11 -7.54
N PRO A 777 -20.03 -15.11 -6.38
CA PRO A 777 -20.04 -13.97 -5.46
C PRO A 777 -19.56 -12.66 -6.08
N LEU A 778 -18.62 -12.71 -7.01
CA LEU A 778 -18.11 -11.52 -7.66
C LEU A 778 -19.15 -10.88 -8.59
N THR A 779 -19.91 -11.71 -9.28
CA THR A 779 -20.99 -11.24 -10.17
C THR A 779 -22.12 -10.60 -9.36
N GLU A 780 -22.54 -11.26 -8.26
CA GLU A 780 -23.57 -10.70 -7.35
C GLU A 780 -23.08 -9.39 -6.71
N TYR A 781 -21.80 -9.33 -6.32
CA TYR A 781 -21.19 -8.12 -5.81
C TYR A 781 -21.26 -6.97 -6.81
N LYS A 782 -20.97 -7.22 -8.10
CA LYS A 782 -21.03 -6.19 -9.15
C LYS A 782 -22.44 -5.63 -9.34
N PHE A 783 -23.46 -6.50 -9.32
CA PHE A 783 -24.85 -6.06 -9.46
C PHE A 783 -25.30 -5.21 -8.27
N ALA A 784 -25.09 -5.72 -7.05
CA ALA A 784 -25.44 -4.99 -5.83
C ALA A 784 -24.68 -3.65 -5.71
N ALA A 785 -23.40 -3.64 -6.08
CA ALA A 785 -22.59 -2.44 -6.09
C ALA A 785 -23.10 -1.37 -7.09
N TYR A 786 -23.61 -1.80 -8.25
CA TYR A 786 -24.20 -0.90 -9.23
C TYR A 786 -25.47 -0.24 -8.66
N ASP A 787 -26.38 -1.04 -8.11
CA ASP A 787 -27.62 -0.55 -7.53
C ASP A 787 -27.37 0.44 -6.37
N MET A 788 -26.44 0.09 -5.47
CA MET A 788 -26.05 0.95 -4.35
C MET A 788 -25.40 2.27 -4.80
N PHE A 789 -24.61 2.23 -5.86
CA PHE A 789 -23.97 3.42 -6.42
C PHE A 789 -24.98 4.35 -7.11
N GLU A 790 -25.96 3.80 -7.81
CA GLU A 790 -27.06 4.55 -8.41
C GLU A 790 -27.91 5.23 -7.33
N GLU A 791 -28.26 4.51 -6.25
CA GLU A 791 -28.97 5.04 -5.10
C GLU A 791 -28.19 6.17 -4.42
N MET A 792 -26.89 5.99 -4.18
CA MET A 792 -26.00 7.02 -3.63
C MET A 792 -26.00 8.28 -4.53
N SER A 793 -25.87 8.10 -5.85
CA SER A 793 -25.85 9.21 -6.80
C SER A 793 -27.19 9.99 -6.78
N ASN A 794 -28.30 9.28 -6.66
CA ASN A 794 -29.62 9.88 -6.51
C ASN A 794 -29.74 10.67 -5.21
N HIS A 795 -29.26 10.13 -4.10
CA HIS A 795 -29.23 10.81 -2.80
C HIS A 795 -28.34 12.05 -2.80
N ILE A 796 -27.20 12.04 -3.53
CA ILE A 796 -26.36 13.24 -3.69
C ILE A 796 -27.15 14.37 -4.33
N GLN A 797 -27.90 14.09 -5.41
CA GLN A 797 -28.71 15.10 -6.09
C GLN A 797 -29.81 15.64 -5.17
N GLU A 798 -30.53 14.75 -4.49
CA GLU A 798 -31.64 15.14 -3.60
C GLU A 798 -31.15 15.97 -2.41
N ASP A 799 -30.12 15.53 -1.70
CA ASP A 799 -29.63 16.22 -0.51
C ASP A 799 -28.96 17.55 -0.87
N THR A 800 -28.30 17.63 -2.03
CA THR A 800 -27.78 18.90 -2.55
C THR A 800 -28.91 19.91 -2.74
N LEU A 801 -29.98 19.49 -3.42
CA LEU A 801 -31.16 20.38 -3.64
C LEU A 801 -31.85 20.72 -2.33
N LYS A 802 -32.10 19.76 -1.43
CA LYS A 802 -32.70 20.00 -0.10
C LYS A 802 -31.96 21.08 0.68
N ILE A 803 -30.64 21.06 0.66
CA ILE A 803 -29.79 22.03 1.38
C ILE A 803 -29.85 23.37 0.66
N LEU A 804 -29.66 23.43 -0.67
CA LEU A 804 -29.63 24.67 -1.42
C LEU A 804 -30.92 25.46 -1.34
N TYR A 805 -32.09 24.80 -1.42
CA TYR A 805 -33.38 25.48 -1.29
C TYR A 805 -33.67 25.99 0.11
N ARG A 806 -33.17 25.32 1.18
CA ARG A 806 -33.48 25.62 2.56
C ARG A 806 -32.43 26.48 3.26
N VAL A 807 -31.23 26.59 2.74
CA VAL A 807 -30.12 27.35 3.36
C VAL A 807 -30.53 28.82 3.55
N ARG A 808 -30.24 29.38 4.73
CA ARG A 808 -30.31 30.79 5.04
C ARG A 808 -28.95 31.25 5.51
N ILE A 809 -28.39 32.27 4.88
CA ILE A 809 -27.09 32.82 5.31
C ILE A 809 -27.32 33.61 6.62
N GLN A 810 -26.78 33.12 7.72
CA GLN A 810 -26.60 33.91 8.92
C GLN A 810 -25.22 34.57 8.85
N THR A 811 -25.16 35.85 9.20
CA THR A 811 -23.96 36.71 9.03
C THR A 811 -22.79 36.33 9.94
N GLU A 812 -22.90 35.30 10.76
CA GLU A 812 -21.80 34.76 11.59
C GLU A 812 -21.53 33.30 11.21
N VAL A 813 -20.58 33.07 10.33
CA VAL A 813 -20.05 31.74 10.05
C VAL A 813 -18.95 31.44 11.09
N LYS A 814 -19.27 30.62 12.10
CA LYS A 814 -18.21 29.85 12.76
C LYS A 814 -17.62 28.90 11.73
N GLN A 815 -16.37 29.13 11.35
CA GLN A 815 -15.60 28.12 10.61
C GLN A 815 -15.58 26.84 11.45
N GLU A 816 -16.27 25.80 11.01
CA GLU A 816 -16.01 24.45 11.53
C GLU A 816 -14.58 24.07 11.14
N GLU A 817 -13.74 23.95 12.16
CA GLU A 817 -12.40 23.37 11.98
C GLU A 817 -12.57 21.96 11.39
N PRO A 818 -11.72 21.54 10.43
CA PRO A 818 -11.73 20.16 9.93
C PRO A 818 -11.55 19.19 11.09
N PRO A 819 -12.03 17.92 10.97
CA PRO A 819 -11.95 16.96 12.04
C PRO A 819 -10.51 16.84 12.55
N LYS A 820 -10.31 17.08 13.84
CA LYS A 820 -9.00 17.31 14.49
C LYS A 820 -8.05 16.09 14.49
N GLN A 821 -8.50 14.92 14.00
CA GLN A 821 -7.65 13.72 13.94
C GLN A 821 -8.01 12.88 12.70
N MET A 822 -7.18 12.96 11.67
CA MET A 822 -7.12 11.97 10.59
C MET A 822 -5.98 11.00 10.90
N PHE A 823 -6.24 9.71 10.75
CA PHE A 823 -5.24 8.65 10.91
C PHE A 823 -5.02 7.96 9.57
N THR A 824 -3.78 7.64 9.26
CA THR A 824 -3.42 6.83 8.10
C THR A 824 -3.04 5.42 8.55
N ASN A 825 -3.41 4.39 7.80
CA ASN A 825 -3.09 3.01 8.11
C ASN A 825 -1.64 2.63 7.82
N LYS A 826 -0.89 3.56 7.22
CA LYS A 826 0.52 3.35 6.81
C LYS A 826 1.46 4.52 7.20
N ASP A 827 1.25 5.17 8.34
CA ASP A 827 2.16 6.20 8.82
C ASP A 827 3.48 5.61 9.31
N ASP A 828 4.56 5.87 8.58
CA ASP A 828 5.94 5.58 8.97
C ASP A 828 6.50 6.66 9.92
N SER A 829 5.71 7.14 10.88
CA SER A 829 6.19 8.16 11.83
C SER A 829 7.30 7.58 12.70
N ALA A 830 8.52 7.63 12.18
CA ALA A 830 9.71 7.56 12.98
C ALA A 830 9.65 8.62 14.09
N VAL A 831 9.90 8.16 15.30
CA VAL A 831 10.30 8.88 16.50
C VAL A 831 10.46 10.40 16.29
N LYS A 832 9.54 11.16 16.82
CA LYS A 832 9.76 12.61 17.05
C LYS A 832 11.07 12.78 17.78
N GLN A 833 12.10 13.25 17.10
CA GLN A 833 13.27 13.77 17.78
C GLN A 833 12.78 14.86 18.74
N PRO A 834 13.20 14.86 20.00
CA PRO A 834 12.81 15.93 20.91
C PRO A 834 13.33 17.24 20.31
N LYS A 835 12.40 18.12 19.94
CA LYS A 835 12.74 19.49 19.53
C LYS A 835 13.65 20.04 20.60
N LYS A 836 14.91 20.28 20.27
CA LYS A 836 15.82 21.07 21.11
C LYS A 836 15.10 22.39 21.39
N ARG A 837 14.76 22.61 22.63
CA ARG A 837 14.19 23.86 23.12
C ARG A 837 15.14 25.00 22.76
N ALA A 838 14.79 25.75 21.73
CA ALA A 838 15.33 27.07 21.46
C ALA A 838 14.62 28.04 22.39
N ASP A 839 14.92 27.98 23.71
CA ASP A 839 14.47 28.93 24.70
C ASP A 839 15.53 29.04 25.81
N GLU A 840 16.72 29.48 25.40
CA GLU A 840 17.73 29.98 26.33
C GLU A 840 18.35 31.29 25.84
N LYS A 841 17.51 32.25 25.44
CA LYS A 841 17.93 33.66 25.28
C LYS A 841 16.79 34.62 25.56
N ASN A 842 16.25 34.61 26.76
CA ASN A 842 15.56 35.79 27.33
C ASN A 842 15.18 35.59 28.82
N ARG A 843 16.18 35.28 29.64
CA ARG A 843 16.06 35.40 31.10
C ARG A 843 17.31 36.11 31.66
N GLN A 844 17.45 37.35 31.34
CA GLN A 844 18.24 38.29 32.19
C GLN A 844 17.37 39.50 32.49
N LYS A 845 17.26 39.78 33.77
CA LYS A 845 16.70 40.95 34.44
C LYS A 845 15.29 40.85 35.03
N ARG A 846 15.22 40.25 36.19
CA ARG A 846 14.49 40.79 37.32
C ARG A 846 15.20 40.37 38.60
N PRO A 847 15.44 41.32 39.56
CA PRO A 847 16.21 41.05 40.78
C PRO A 847 15.32 40.36 41.84
N LEU A 848 15.95 39.49 42.58
CA LEU A 848 15.41 38.85 43.78
C LEU A 848 15.38 39.82 44.96
N PRO A 849 14.36 39.80 45.86
CA PRO A 849 14.51 40.38 47.17
C PRO A 849 15.13 39.35 48.15
N LEU A 850 16.09 39.87 48.91
CA LEU A 850 16.71 39.24 50.08
C LEU A 850 15.68 38.89 51.19
N ARG A 851 15.78 37.69 51.75
CA ARG A 851 15.50 37.44 53.19
C ARG A 851 16.26 36.17 53.63
N GLN A 852 17.30 36.42 54.38
CA GLN A 852 17.62 36.08 55.80
C GLN A 852 17.57 34.60 56.17
N ARG A 853 18.73 34.19 56.63
CA ARG A 853 19.13 33.07 57.46
C ARG A 853 18.15 32.71 58.55
N GLN A 854 18.01 31.43 58.85
CA GLN A 854 18.26 30.89 60.23
C GLN A 854 18.44 29.38 60.14
N GLU A 855 19.49 28.96 60.78
CA GLU A 855 19.95 27.74 61.34
C GLU A 855 18.85 26.79 61.88
N VAL A 856 18.87 25.54 61.66
CA VAL A 856 19.34 24.41 62.50
C VAL A 856 19.54 23.21 61.68
#